data_928df844f1e4cb9bb74d38ba4898a853
#
_entry.id   928df844f1e4cb9bb74d38ba4898a853
#
_cell.length_a   1.000
_cell.length_b   1.000
_cell.length_c   1.000
_cell.angle_alpha   90.00
_cell.angle_beta   90.00
_cell.angle_gamma   90.00
#
_symmetry.space_group_name_H-M   'P 1'
#
loop_
_entity.id
_entity.type
_entity.pdbx_description
1 polymer ?
#
loop_
_entity_poly.entity_id
_entity_poly.type
_entity_poly.pdbx_seq_one_letter_code
_entity_poly.pdbx_strand_id
1 'polypeptide(L)'
;MPRGAHSPRKTQSLYISGVGGGVGGGVRTASPDLVLSSAASASEIPPTSAPPTPRERHGHCGGMGAGVGRPHSLAGDSTTTHAAAYLYSCNPPYARYYANTPPPCVGVFSCKMKEGERSPSPVGATGRRASSTTDELFHSPRHAEVALRRMEAYYARGQLCDVTLVAGSRRIKAHRLVLSAASDYFAAMFTSPVLEATQEEVALRDMDSDALLTLINYCYTGTLELHEDTVEVVLSTAHHLLLTEVVEVCCDFLTKQLHPANCLGIQLFADTQGCSELHRLASKYTAEHFQEVMQHQEFVQLPPEEAAHLLASEDLNVPSEELIFQALVVWLKYDLEERTKNMADLLSLVKLPLLSPQFLTDHIETNVLFKENRECQELILEALKYHLLPERRSALQSPRTKPRKSTVGDMYVVGGMDSNKGIAAGSTGIERYDLRTNSWTSVGTMTGRRLQFGVAVLDSKLHVVGGRDGLKTLNTVEAYDPATNTWTQLPPMSTHRHGLGVGVLEGPLYAVGGHDGWSYLNTVERWDPQARQWSYVAPMSTSRSTVGVAVLNNRLYAVGGRDGSSCLRTVECYDPHTNKWTPCAPMARRRGGVAVGVVNGFLYAVGGHDAPASNPCASRFDCVERYDPATDTWTQVACLSVGCDSAGVSLLGDRLFCVGGYDGQTYLNLVHAYDPQTNEWTQMAPLINGRAGACVVVVKKEH
;
A
#
# COMPACT_ATOMS: atom_id res chain seq x y z
N MET A 1 54.36 6.56 -29.69
CA MET A 1 54.53 7.89 -30.30
C MET A 1 53.90 7.88 -31.69
N PRO A 2 53.26 8.96 -32.21
CA PRO A 2 52.70 10.10 -31.51
C PRO A 2 51.17 10.25 -31.72
N ARG A 3 50.44 10.78 -30.76
CA ARG A 3 49.81 12.11 -30.62
C ARG A 3 48.66 12.45 -31.63
N GLY A 4 47.53 12.81 -31.06
CA GLY A 4 46.51 13.66 -31.67
C GLY A 4 45.28 13.82 -30.79
N ALA A 5 45.32 14.80 -29.90
CA ALA A 5 44.19 15.29 -29.13
C ALA A 5 43.29 16.22 -29.98
N HIS A 6 41.97 16.22 -29.78
CA HIS A 6 41.17 17.42 -29.95
C HIS A 6 39.94 17.41 -29.01
N SER A 7 39.89 18.47 -28.24
CA SER A 7 38.90 18.91 -27.27
C SER A 7 37.82 19.83 -27.92
N PRO A 8 36.79 20.31 -27.21
CA PRO A 8 35.44 20.48 -27.68
C PRO A 8 35.09 21.91 -28.16
N ARG A 9 34.03 22.04 -28.92
CA ARG A 9 33.49 23.36 -29.31
C ARG A 9 32.21 23.68 -28.50
N LYS A 10 32.35 24.80 -27.75
CA LYS A 10 31.26 25.65 -27.24
C LYS A 10 30.57 26.36 -28.42
N THR A 11 29.25 26.53 -28.35
CA THR A 11 28.53 27.52 -29.14
C THR A 11 27.72 28.42 -28.23
N GLN A 12 27.91 29.68 -28.46
CA GLN A 12 27.47 30.87 -27.72
C GLN A 12 25.99 31.20 -28.05
N SER A 13 25.37 31.81 -27.04
CA SER A 13 24.16 32.59 -27.07
C SER A 13 24.31 33.87 -27.94
N LEU A 14 23.24 34.26 -28.62
CA LEU A 14 23.07 35.58 -29.21
C LEU A 14 21.90 36.31 -28.55
N TYR A 15 22.28 37.39 -27.87
CA TYR A 15 21.40 38.49 -27.47
C TYR A 15 21.20 39.42 -28.68
N ILE A 16 19.96 39.90 -28.86
CA ILE A 16 19.73 41.15 -29.59
C ILE A 16 18.87 42.07 -28.72
N SER A 17 19.51 43.16 -28.35
CA SER A 17 18.95 44.37 -27.75
C SER A 17 18.48 45.33 -28.86
N GLY A 18 17.36 45.98 -28.65
CA GLY A 18 16.94 47.10 -29.48
C GLY A 18 16.22 48.15 -28.63
N VAL A 19 16.84 49.30 -28.62
CA VAL A 19 16.60 50.52 -27.84
C VAL A 19 15.66 51.46 -28.60
N GLY A 20 14.95 52.31 -27.84
CA GLY A 20 14.41 53.62 -28.23
C GLY A 20 12.89 53.72 -28.09
N GLY A 21 12.30 54.56 -27.33
CA GLY A 21 12.58 55.91 -26.94
C GLY A 21 11.33 56.73 -27.08
N GLY A 22 10.91 57.45 -26.06
CA GLY A 22 10.32 58.75 -26.20
C GLY A 22 8.88 59.00 -25.77
N VAL A 23 8.71 59.53 -24.58
CA VAL A 23 8.06 60.81 -24.20
C VAL A 23 6.53 61.02 -24.44
N GLY A 24 5.79 61.24 -23.35
CA GLY A 24 5.06 62.50 -23.18
C GLY A 24 3.56 62.45 -22.92
N GLY A 25 3.15 63.00 -21.77
CA GLY A 25 1.90 63.75 -21.58
C GLY A 25 0.69 62.91 -21.18
N GLY A 26 0.21 62.94 -20.04
CA GLY A 26 -0.42 63.89 -19.17
C GLY A 26 -1.90 64.16 -19.47
N VAL A 27 -2.68 63.98 -18.41
CA VAL A 27 -3.90 64.77 -18.06
C VAL A 27 -5.09 63.86 -17.61
N ARG A 28 -5.50 64.22 -16.41
CA ARG A 28 -6.69 63.87 -15.61
C ARG A 28 -8.03 64.00 -16.35
N THR A 29 -9.03 63.27 -15.85
CA THR A 29 -10.31 63.70 -15.22
C THR A 29 -11.33 62.58 -15.30
N ALA A 30 -11.82 62.14 -14.16
CA ALA A 30 -13.09 62.46 -13.48
C ALA A 30 -14.27 61.55 -13.86
N SER A 31 -14.78 60.95 -12.82
CA SER A 31 -16.13 60.33 -12.75
C SER A 31 -17.22 61.35 -13.00
N PRO A 32 -18.45 60.95 -13.26
CA PRO A 32 -19.42 61.08 -12.18
C PRO A 32 -20.50 59.98 -12.04
N ASP A 33 -21.02 59.95 -10.82
CA ASP A 33 -22.24 59.36 -10.31
C ASP A 33 -23.51 59.65 -11.08
N LEU A 34 -24.52 58.80 -10.85
CA LEU A 34 -25.96 59.09 -10.73
C LEU A 34 -26.69 57.78 -10.47
N VAL A 35 -27.17 57.42 -9.29
CA VAL A 35 -28.23 57.89 -8.38
C VAL A 35 -29.66 57.81 -8.95
N LEU A 36 -30.49 57.13 -8.14
CA LEU A 36 -31.95 57.13 -7.97
C LEU A 36 -32.78 56.28 -8.95
N SER A 37 -33.87 55.58 -8.55
CA SER A 37 -34.72 55.57 -7.32
C SER A 37 -35.78 54.48 -7.46
N SER A 38 -36.11 53.79 -6.35
CA SER A 38 -37.42 53.62 -5.69
C SER A 38 -38.62 53.19 -6.52
N ALA A 39 -39.42 52.23 -6.11
CA ALA A 39 -40.43 52.13 -5.08
C ALA A 39 -41.13 50.79 -5.17
N ALA A 40 -41.25 50.00 -4.14
CA ALA A 40 -42.35 49.81 -3.19
C ALA A 40 -43.71 49.50 -3.80
N SER A 41 -44.23 48.32 -3.49
CA SER A 41 -45.54 48.19 -2.82
C SER A 41 -45.80 46.76 -2.37
N ALA A 42 -46.28 46.68 -1.15
CA ALA A 42 -46.73 45.52 -0.40
C ALA A 42 -48.18 45.16 -0.77
N SER A 43 -48.56 43.94 -0.48
CA SER A 43 -49.87 43.52 0.08
C SER A 43 -49.85 42.00 0.27
N GLU A 44 -49.78 41.53 1.46
CA GLU A 44 -50.89 41.10 2.38
C GLU A 44 -51.30 39.65 2.20
N ILE A 45 -51.11 38.92 3.31
CA ILE A 45 -51.62 37.60 3.71
C ILE A 45 -53.11 37.76 4.14
N PRO A 46 -54.00 36.76 4.21
CA PRO A 46 -53.91 35.65 5.10
C PRO A 46 -54.77 34.40 4.73
N PRO A 47 -55.17 33.52 5.75
CA PRO A 47 -54.69 32.18 5.98
C PRO A 47 -55.80 31.09 5.95
N THR A 48 -55.51 29.92 6.59
CA THR A 48 -56.38 28.78 6.99
C THR A 48 -56.35 27.63 6.01
N SER A 49 -56.21 26.38 6.40
CA SER A 49 -56.59 25.60 7.61
C SER A 49 -56.02 24.18 7.52
N ALA A 50 -55.58 23.65 8.66
CA ALA A 50 -55.45 22.20 8.90
C ALA A 50 -56.64 21.73 9.75
N PRO A 51 -56.76 20.49 10.21
CA PRO A 51 -56.57 19.13 9.72
C PRO A 51 -57.94 18.33 9.73
N PRO A 52 -58.02 17.00 9.69
CA PRO A 52 -57.91 16.12 10.84
C PRO A 52 -57.43 14.68 10.62
N THR A 53 -56.77 14.13 11.61
CA THR A 53 -56.84 12.73 12.03
C THR A 53 -58.19 12.47 12.74
N PRO A 54 -58.73 11.28 13.05
CA PRO A 54 -58.05 10.10 13.57
C PRO A 54 -58.80 8.73 13.35
N ARG A 55 -58.25 7.69 13.90
CA ARG A 55 -58.85 6.60 14.69
C ARG A 55 -58.50 5.18 14.34
N GLU A 56 -57.92 4.62 15.37
CA GLU A 56 -57.80 3.19 15.68
C GLU A 56 -59.08 2.38 15.50
N ARG A 57 -58.94 1.08 15.23
CA ARG A 57 -59.62 0.02 15.96
C ARG A 57 -58.90 -1.32 15.88
N HIS A 58 -58.83 -1.89 17.04
CA HIS A 58 -58.45 -3.24 17.47
C HIS A 58 -59.20 -4.40 16.83
N GLY A 59 -58.58 -5.58 16.93
CA GLY A 59 -59.26 -6.89 16.89
C GLY A 59 -58.30 -8.00 16.51
N HIS A 60 -57.68 -8.55 17.36
CA HIS A 60 -57.73 -9.80 18.15
C HIS A 60 -57.82 -11.13 17.35
N CYS A 61 -56.86 -11.99 17.68
CA CYS A 61 -56.88 -13.41 18.02
C CYS A 61 -56.70 -14.52 16.99
N GLY A 62 -55.77 -15.40 17.35
CA GLY A 62 -55.86 -16.86 17.22
C GLY A 62 -55.10 -17.41 16.02
N GLY A 63 -54.15 -18.25 16.09
CA GLY A 63 -53.83 -19.32 16.98
C GLY A 63 -53.43 -20.53 16.16
N MET A 64 -52.28 -21.11 16.47
CA MET A 64 -51.93 -22.53 16.33
C MET A 64 -51.84 -23.20 14.95
N GLY A 65 -50.71 -23.90 14.74
CA GLY A 65 -50.73 -25.18 14.06
C GLY A 65 -49.45 -25.60 13.35
N ALA A 66 -48.76 -26.49 13.95
CA ALA A 66 -47.59 -27.23 13.51
C ALA A 66 -47.81 -28.08 12.24
N GLY A 67 -46.78 -28.42 11.52
CA GLY A 67 -46.84 -29.51 10.54
C GLY A 67 -45.59 -29.63 9.63
N VAL A 68 -44.64 -30.32 10.05
CA VAL A 68 -43.72 -31.33 9.47
C VAL A 68 -44.10 -31.81 8.05
N GLY A 69 -43.10 -31.92 7.17
CA GLY A 69 -43.17 -32.75 5.96
C GLY A 69 -42.12 -32.48 4.90
N ARG A 70 -41.04 -33.22 4.92
CA ARG A 70 -40.27 -33.68 3.73
C ARG A 70 -40.93 -35.01 3.25
N PRO A 71 -40.61 -35.63 2.10
CA PRO A 71 -39.66 -35.44 1.01
C PRO A 71 -40.18 -35.85 -0.41
N HIS A 72 -39.24 -36.12 -1.33
CA HIS A 72 -39.20 -36.85 -2.61
C HIS A 72 -39.13 -36.01 -3.89
N SER A 73 -37.93 -36.01 -4.51
CA SER A 73 -37.35 -36.75 -5.65
C SER A 73 -38.28 -36.95 -6.90
N LEU A 74 -37.72 -36.59 -8.06
CA LEU A 74 -37.65 -37.34 -9.34
C LEU A 74 -37.06 -36.44 -10.43
N ALA A 75 -36.06 -36.86 -10.96
CA ALA A 75 -35.45 -37.26 -12.22
C ALA A 75 -36.17 -36.85 -13.52
N GLY A 76 -35.39 -36.53 -14.54
CA GLY A 76 -35.76 -36.53 -15.96
C GLY A 76 -34.98 -35.51 -16.80
N ASP A 77 -33.92 -35.91 -17.32
CA ASP A 77 -33.45 -36.17 -18.70
C ASP A 77 -33.44 -35.03 -19.73
N SER A 78 -32.24 -34.86 -20.24
CA SER A 78 -31.76 -34.82 -21.65
C SER A 78 -32.06 -33.60 -22.53
N THR A 79 -31.10 -32.96 -23.12
CA THR A 79 -30.44 -33.19 -24.39
C THR A 79 -29.53 -32.05 -24.78
N THR A 80 -28.26 -32.41 -25.01
CA THR A 80 -27.32 -32.05 -26.08
C THR A 80 -27.42 -30.71 -26.82
N THR A 81 -26.35 -29.94 -26.81
CA THR A 81 -25.62 -29.57 -28.06
C THR A 81 -24.18 -29.15 -27.79
N HIS A 82 -23.28 -29.62 -28.65
CA HIS A 82 -21.84 -29.46 -28.71
C HIS A 82 -21.41 -28.02 -29.05
N ALA A 83 -20.39 -27.52 -28.38
CA ALA A 83 -19.39 -26.66 -29.01
C ALA A 83 -18.01 -27.02 -28.41
N ALA A 84 -17.14 -27.47 -29.26
CA ALA A 84 -15.78 -27.90 -28.97
C ALA A 84 -14.90 -26.67 -28.78
N ALA A 85 -14.27 -26.55 -27.63
CA ALA A 85 -13.09 -25.72 -27.45
C ALA A 85 -11.90 -26.65 -27.26
N TYR A 86 -10.95 -26.58 -28.18
CA TYR A 86 -9.67 -27.26 -28.12
C TYR A 86 -8.81 -26.55 -27.08
N LEU A 87 -8.67 -27.15 -25.89
CA LEU A 87 -7.62 -26.84 -24.95
C LEU A 87 -6.54 -27.89 -25.13
N TYR A 88 -5.38 -27.49 -25.63
CA TYR A 88 -4.16 -28.27 -25.59
C TYR A 88 -3.71 -28.37 -24.12
N SER A 89 -4.00 -29.51 -23.52
CA SER A 89 -3.42 -29.92 -22.25
C SER A 89 -2.20 -30.76 -22.57
N CYS A 90 -1.01 -30.19 -22.50
CA CYS A 90 0.24 -30.93 -22.44
C CYS A 90 0.53 -31.34 -21.00
N ASN A 91 0.02 -32.49 -20.58
CA ASN A 91 0.51 -33.20 -19.40
C ASN A 91 1.51 -34.26 -19.85
N PRO A 92 2.75 -34.28 -19.36
CA PRO A 92 3.65 -35.39 -19.60
C PRO A 92 3.19 -36.63 -18.82
N PRO A 93 3.33 -37.84 -19.39
CA PRO A 93 2.75 -39.08 -18.83
C PRO A 93 3.46 -39.64 -17.57
N TYR A 94 4.42 -38.95 -16.97
CA TYR A 94 5.24 -39.50 -15.89
C TYR A 94 4.96 -38.98 -14.45
N ALA A 95 3.96 -38.13 -14.24
CA ALA A 95 3.70 -37.52 -12.93
C ALA A 95 2.80 -38.33 -11.98
N ARG A 96 2.48 -39.60 -12.25
CA ARG A 96 1.47 -40.38 -11.45
C ARG A 96 2.03 -41.46 -10.50
N TYR A 97 3.32 -41.55 -10.23
CA TYR A 97 3.84 -42.67 -9.41
C TYR A 97 4.55 -42.30 -8.10
N TYR A 98 4.60 -41.06 -7.65
CA TYR A 98 5.21 -40.71 -6.36
C TYR A 98 4.34 -39.84 -5.46
N ALA A 99 3.22 -40.41 -5.02
CA ALA A 99 2.51 -39.89 -3.86
C ALA A 99 2.42 -40.99 -2.82
N ASN A 100 3.44 -41.14 -1.99
CA ASN A 100 3.41 -41.76 -0.65
C ASN A 100 4.80 -42.26 -0.23
N THR A 101 5.72 -41.37 0.07
CA THR A 101 6.80 -41.63 1.04
C THR A 101 7.27 -40.27 1.58
N PRO A 102 7.44 -40.13 2.92
CA PRO A 102 7.97 -38.88 3.48
C PRO A 102 9.48 -38.79 3.23
N PRO A 103 10.03 -37.58 2.98
CA PRO A 103 11.44 -37.38 2.73
C PRO A 103 12.26 -37.60 4.01
N PRO A 104 13.48 -38.14 3.92
CA PRO A 104 14.38 -38.21 5.07
C PRO A 104 14.92 -36.81 5.40
N CYS A 105 14.87 -36.48 6.69
CA CYS A 105 15.41 -35.27 7.26
C CYS A 105 16.93 -35.16 7.01
N VAL A 106 17.34 -34.20 6.20
CA VAL A 106 18.75 -33.78 6.13
C VAL A 106 18.95 -32.64 7.13
N GLY A 107 19.56 -32.99 8.26
CA GLY A 107 19.97 -32.01 9.26
C GLY A 107 21.17 -31.21 8.79
N VAL A 108 20.99 -29.91 8.68
CA VAL A 108 22.08 -28.95 8.45
C VAL A 108 22.81 -28.76 9.78
N PHE A 109 24.00 -29.32 9.92
CA PHE A 109 24.93 -28.99 11.00
C PHE A 109 25.74 -27.74 10.62
N SER A 110 25.35 -26.60 11.22
CA SER A 110 26.16 -25.38 11.23
C SER A 110 27.18 -25.48 12.36
N CYS A 111 28.47 -25.60 12.00
CA CYS A 111 29.57 -25.59 12.93
C CYS A 111 30.06 -24.14 13.12
N LYS A 112 29.72 -23.52 14.25
CA LYS A 112 30.37 -22.28 14.72
C LYS A 112 31.63 -22.61 15.49
N MET A 113 32.78 -22.25 14.97
CA MET A 113 34.05 -22.18 15.72
C MET A 113 33.97 -21.07 16.78
N LYS A 114 34.33 -21.43 18.02
CA LYS A 114 34.75 -20.47 19.05
C LYS A 114 36.20 -20.79 19.41
N GLU A 115 37.04 -19.80 19.31
CA GLU A 115 38.40 -19.77 19.83
C GLU A 115 38.43 -19.55 21.34
N GLY A 116 39.43 -20.19 21.98
CA GLY A 116 40.16 -19.62 23.16
C GLY A 116 39.93 -20.29 24.49
N GLU A 117 40.84 -21.06 25.01
CA GLU A 117 41.77 -20.79 26.12
C GLU A 117 42.27 -22.04 26.85
N ARG A 118 43.54 -22.08 26.88
CA ARG A 118 44.59 -22.67 27.80
C ARG A 118 44.23 -23.66 28.91
N SER A 119 45.06 -24.67 28.86
CA SER A 119 45.40 -25.75 29.81
C SER A 119 45.61 -25.36 31.29
N PRO A 120 45.57 -26.30 32.25
CA PRO A 120 46.81 -26.99 32.57
C PRO A 120 46.68 -28.52 32.89
N SER A 121 47.79 -29.21 32.67
CA SER A 121 48.12 -30.57 33.21
C SER A 121 48.60 -30.48 34.69
N PRO A 122 48.96 -31.53 35.41
CA PRO A 122 49.02 -32.97 35.16
C PRO A 122 48.63 -33.88 36.37
N VAL A 123 48.84 -35.16 36.24
CA VAL A 123 49.35 -36.14 37.16
C VAL A 123 48.64 -37.51 37.10
N GLY A 124 49.27 -38.51 36.57
CA GLY A 124 49.62 -39.83 37.16
C GLY A 124 48.55 -40.89 37.30
N ALA A 125 48.64 -41.94 36.54
CA ALA A 125 48.93 -43.29 37.04
C ALA A 125 48.53 -44.44 36.08
N THR A 126 49.52 -45.20 35.69
CA THR A 126 49.54 -46.66 35.49
C THR A 126 48.48 -47.35 34.61
N GLY A 127 48.92 -47.79 33.45
CA GLY A 127 48.93 -49.15 33.03
C GLY A 127 47.65 -49.90 32.65
N ARG A 128 47.46 -49.96 31.30
CA ARG A 128 47.17 -51.21 30.58
C ARG A 128 47.30 -50.98 29.08
N ARG A 129 48.19 -51.71 28.43
CA ARG A 129 48.27 -51.77 26.96
C ARG A 129 46.98 -52.38 26.43
N ALA A 130 46.19 -51.49 25.75
CA ALA A 130 45.23 -51.92 24.75
C ALA A 130 45.80 -51.48 23.39
N SER A 131 45.98 -52.43 22.47
CA SER A 131 46.35 -52.18 21.09
C SER A 131 45.27 -51.32 20.45
N SER A 132 45.49 -50.00 20.34
CA SER A 132 44.65 -49.15 19.54
C SER A 132 45.11 -49.25 18.08
N THR A 133 44.36 -50.00 17.28
CA THR A 133 44.32 -49.75 15.84
C THR A 133 43.76 -48.34 15.69
N THR A 134 44.64 -47.37 15.43
CA THR A 134 44.22 -46.04 15.02
C THR A 134 43.77 -46.16 13.59
N ASP A 135 42.45 -46.31 13.37
CA ASP A 135 41.84 -46.17 12.06
C ASP A 135 41.92 -44.68 11.69
N GLU A 136 42.84 -44.33 10.80
CA GLU A 136 42.93 -42.99 10.20
C GLU A 136 41.97 -42.90 9.01
N LEU A 137 40.93 -42.11 9.15
CA LEU A 137 40.04 -41.75 8.04
C LEU A 137 40.69 -40.65 7.17
N PHE A 138 41.14 -41.02 5.98
CA PHE A 138 41.64 -40.07 5.00
C PHE A 138 40.51 -39.54 4.16
N HIS A 139 40.29 -38.23 4.16
CA HIS A 139 39.33 -37.51 3.31
C HIS A 139 40.08 -36.67 2.27
N SER A 140 39.88 -36.97 0.97
CA SER A 140 40.44 -36.18 -0.14
C SER A 140 39.47 -35.08 -0.57
N PRO A 141 39.72 -33.80 -0.26
CA PRO A 141 38.80 -32.71 -0.56
C PRO A 141 38.63 -32.46 -2.07
N ARG A 142 39.58 -32.95 -2.90
CA ARG A 142 39.57 -32.75 -4.35
C ARG A 142 39.10 -33.97 -5.13
N HIS A 143 38.66 -35.05 -4.45
CA HIS A 143 38.34 -36.31 -5.13
C HIS A 143 37.20 -36.16 -6.14
N ALA A 144 36.11 -35.47 -5.76
CA ALA A 144 34.95 -35.23 -6.64
C ALA A 144 35.33 -34.35 -7.85
N GLU A 145 36.07 -33.30 -7.61
CA GLU A 145 36.55 -32.39 -8.68
C GLU A 145 37.43 -33.12 -9.71
N VAL A 146 38.36 -33.94 -9.23
CA VAL A 146 39.26 -34.72 -10.12
C VAL A 146 38.48 -35.78 -10.90
N ALA A 147 37.47 -36.41 -10.28
CA ALA A 147 36.61 -37.39 -10.95
C ALA A 147 35.76 -36.75 -12.04
N LEU A 148 35.11 -35.64 -11.77
CA LEU A 148 34.31 -34.88 -12.75
C LEU A 148 35.16 -34.38 -13.93
N ARG A 149 36.32 -33.79 -13.68
CA ARG A 149 37.24 -33.37 -14.76
C ARG A 149 37.69 -34.53 -15.66
N ARG A 150 37.83 -35.75 -15.16
CA ARG A 150 38.11 -36.94 -15.97
C ARG A 150 36.89 -37.36 -16.77
N MET A 151 35.71 -37.32 -16.23
CA MET A 151 34.45 -37.59 -16.96
C MET A 151 34.24 -36.58 -18.07
N GLU A 152 34.47 -35.29 -17.84
CA GLU A 152 34.49 -34.24 -18.86
C GLU A 152 35.48 -34.54 -20.00
N ALA A 153 36.73 -34.94 -19.64
CA ALA A 153 37.74 -35.31 -20.63
C ALA A 153 37.35 -36.54 -21.48
N TYR A 154 36.60 -37.50 -20.91
CA TYR A 154 36.06 -38.65 -21.70
C TYR A 154 34.91 -38.18 -22.58
N TYR A 155 34.02 -37.32 -22.08
CA TYR A 155 32.94 -36.73 -22.87
C TYR A 155 33.47 -35.97 -24.09
N ALA A 156 34.44 -35.06 -23.88
CA ALA A 156 35.03 -34.28 -24.96
C ALA A 156 35.69 -35.13 -26.06
N ARG A 157 36.16 -36.35 -25.71
CA ARG A 157 36.76 -37.31 -26.65
C ARG A 157 35.77 -38.32 -27.21
N GLY A 158 34.49 -38.29 -26.78
CA GLY A 158 33.50 -39.29 -27.13
C GLY A 158 33.81 -40.72 -26.65
N GLN A 159 34.60 -40.84 -25.54
CA GLN A 159 35.04 -42.12 -24.95
C GLN A 159 34.09 -42.54 -23.84
N LEU A 160 33.81 -43.84 -23.78
CA LEU A 160 32.93 -44.47 -22.77
C LEU A 160 31.48 -43.97 -22.80
N CYS A 161 31.07 -43.22 -23.82
CA CYS A 161 29.68 -42.76 -23.99
C CYS A 161 28.81 -44.00 -24.31
N ASP A 162 27.71 -44.10 -23.62
CA ASP A 162 26.76 -45.23 -23.69
C ASP A 162 25.36 -44.81 -24.13
N VAL A 163 25.18 -43.52 -24.49
CA VAL A 163 23.96 -42.99 -25.08
C VAL A 163 24.27 -41.85 -26.06
N THR A 164 23.45 -41.74 -27.10
CA THR A 164 23.43 -40.59 -28.02
C THR A 164 22.08 -39.91 -27.93
N LEU A 165 22.07 -38.64 -27.45
CA LEU A 165 20.87 -37.81 -27.45
C LEU A 165 20.70 -37.17 -28.82
N VAL A 166 19.46 -37.18 -29.35
CA VAL A 166 19.14 -36.62 -30.68
C VAL A 166 18.10 -35.51 -30.46
N ALA A 167 18.48 -34.26 -30.75
CA ALA A 167 17.57 -33.11 -30.76
C ALA A 167 17.64 -32.43 -32.12
N GLY A 168 16.56 -32.46 -32.88
CA GLY A 168 16.52 -32.00 -34.27
C GLY A 168 17.56 -32.71 -35.15
N SER A 169 18.51 -31.95 -35.69
CA SER A 169 19.61 -32.47 -36.52
C SER A 169 20.87 -32.82 -35.73
N ARG A 170 20.94 -32.46 -34.44
CA ARG A 170 22.15 -32.60 -33.61
C ARG A 170 22.15 -33.94 -32.89
N ARG A 171 23.32 -34.57 -32.81
CA ARG A 171 23.57 -35.81 -32.09
C ARG A 171 24.65 -35.58 -31.04
N ILE A 172 24.32 -35.78 -29.77
CA ILE A 172 25.21 -35.54 -28.63
C ILE A 172 25.47 -36.84 -27.93
N LYS A 173 26.74 -37.31 -27.95
CA LYS A 173 27.17 -38.52 -27.22
C LYS A 173 27.40 -38.17 -25.75
N ALA A 174 26.84 -38.97 -24.84
CA ALA A 174 26.92 -38.69 -23.41
C ALA A 174 27.02 -39.97 -22.58
N HIS A 175 27.15 -39.83 -21.26
CA HIS A 175 27.17 -40.93 -20.32
C HIS A 175 25.88 -40.92 -19.47
N ARG A 176 25.08 -41.96 -19.51
CA ARG A 176 23.84 -42.11 -18.72
C ARG A 176 24.05 -41.80 -17.25
N LEU A 177 25.15 -42.31 -16.69
CA LEU A 177 25.47 -42.14 -15.27
C LEU A 177 25.62 -40.63 -14.92
N VAL A 178 26.36 -39.86 -15.74
CA VAL A 178 26.62 -38.45 -15.46
C VAL A 178 25.33 -37.65 -15.62
N LEU A 179 24.57 -37.91 -16.70
CA LEU A 179 23.29 -37.24 -16.94
C LEU A 179 22.28 -37.54 -15.81
N SER A 180 22.17 -38.79 -15.37
CA SER A 180 21.28 -39.20 -14.28
C SER A 180 21.71 -38.63 -12.93
N ALA A 181 23.00 -38.35 -12.74
CA ALA A 181 23.49 -37.74 -11.50
C ALA A 181 23.20 -36.22 -11.43
N ALA A 182 23.06 -35.59 -12.61
CA ALA A 182 22.84 -34.14 -12.73
C ALA A 182 21.37 -33.75 -12.91
N SER A 183 20.51 -34.66 -13.41
CA SER A 183 19.14 -34.37 -13.80
C SER A 183 18.18 -35.48 -13.40
N ASP A 184 17.15 -35.16 -12.64
CA ASP A 184 16.10 -36.11 -12.26
C ASP A 184 15.32 -36.64 -13.47
N TYR A 185 15.18 -35.85 -14.53
CA TYR A 185 14.59 -36.28 -15.78
C TYR A 185 15.38 -37.43 -16.42
N PHE A 186 16.71 -37.27 -16.54
CA PHE A 186 17.57 -38.33 -17.05
C PHE A 186 17.71 -39.51 -16.09
N ALA A 187 17.67 -39.25 -14.79
CA ALA A 187 17.64 -40.30 -13.79
C ALA A 187 16.39 -41.16 -13.96
N ALA A 188 15.21 -40.57 -14.05
CA ALA A 188 13.96 -41.28 -14.30
C ALA A 188 13.98 -42.05 -15.63
N MET A 189 14.49 -41.42 -16.69
CA MET A 189 14.57 -42.02 -18.05
C MET A 189 15.49 -43.25 -18.07
N PHE A 190 16.67 -43.22 -17.46
CA PHE A 190 17.67 -44.25 -17.58
C PHE A 190 17.61 -45.33 -16.50
N THR A 191 16.93 -45.09 -15.36
CA THR A 191 16.80 -46.08 -14.27
C THR A 191 15.43 -46.76 -14.22
N SER A 192 14.44 -46.25 -14.98
CA SER A 192 13.11 -46.87 -15.06
C SER A 192 13.05 -47.95 -16.16
N PRO A 193 12.09 -48.89 -16.12
CA PRO A 193 11.91 -49.91 -17.15
C PRO A 193 11.19 -49.36 -18.39
N VAL A 194 11.80 -48.38 -19.02
CA VAL A 194 11.32 -47.73 -20.25
C VAL A 194 12.26 -48.09 -21.45
N LEU A 195 11.78 -47.90 -22.65
CA LEU A 195 12.54 -48.26 -23.85
C LEU A 195 13.83 -47.43 -23.98
N GLU A 196 13.79 -46.18 -23.63
CA GLU A 196 14.89 -45.22 -23.66
C GLU A 196 16.07 -45.64 -22.75
N ALA A 197 15.79 -46.42 -21.67
CA ALA A 197 16.82 -46.92 -20.76
C ALA A 197 17.82 -47.87 -21.47
N THR A 198 17.42 -48.51 -22.58
CA THR A 198 18.23 -49.53 -23.27
C THR A 198 18.63 -49.13 -24.71
N GLN A 199 18.02 -48.07 -25.27
CA GLN A 199 18.29 -47.59 -26.65
C GLN A 199 19.63 -46.87 -26.72
N GLU A 200 20.44 -47.16 -27.77
CA GLU A 200 21.68 -46.42 -28.02
C GLU A 200 21.44 -44.98 -28.41
N GLU A 201 20.32 -44.71 -29.11
CA GLU A 201 19.90 -43.35 -29.52
C GLU A 201 18.55 -42.99 -28.87
N VAL A 202 18.51 -41.87 -28.18
CA VAL A 202 17.31 -41.32 -27.52
C VAL A 202 16.94 -39.99 -28.18
N ALA A 203 15.76 -39.94 -28.79
CA ALA A 203 15.24 -38.74 -29.43
C ALA A 203 14.51 -37.85 -28.39
N LEU A 204 15.04 -36.65 -28.12
CA LEU A 204 14.42 -35.60 -27.33
C LEU A 204 13.64 -34.67 -28.26
N ARG A 205 12.33 -34.85 -28.29
CA ARG A 205 11.44 -34.02 -29.14
C ARG A 205 11.17 -32.68 -28.46
N ASP A 206 10.92 -31.67 -29.24
CA ASP A 206 10.51 -30.33 -28.80
C ASP A 206 11.53 -29.63 -27.89
N MET A 207 12.83 -29.97 -27.99
CA MET A 207 13.95 -29.34 -27.35
C MET A 207 14.86 -28.63 -28.35
N ASP A 208 15.28 -27.41 -27.99
CA ASP A 208 16.28 -26.70 -28.80
C ASP A 208 17.65 -27.38 -28.71
N SER A 209 18.30 -27.55 -29.84
CA SER A 209 19.51 -28.34 -29.95
C SER A 209 20.75 -27.67 -29.36
N ASP A 210 20.79 -26.32 -29.35
CA ASP A 210 21.92 -25.55 -28.83
C ASP A 210 21.78 -25.36 -27.31
N ALA A 211 20.56 -25.10 -26.83
CA ALA A 211 20.26 -25.08 -25.42
C ALA A 211 20.52 -26.45 -24.76
N LEU A 212 20.10 -27.55 -25.41
CA LEU A 212 20.38 -28.90 -24.94
C LEU A 212 21.88 -29.14 -24.83
N LEU A 213 22.68 -28.78 -25.85
CA LEU A 213 24.14 -28.96 -25.82
C LEU A 213 24.76 -28.16 -24.67
N THR A 214 24.31 -26.91 -24.44
CA THR A 214 24.77 -26.06 -23.36
C THR A 214 24.48 -26.70 -21.99
N LEU A 215 23.29 -27.26 -21.81
CA LEU A 215 22.90 -27.95 -20.59
C LEU A 215 23.61 -29.30 -20.36
N ILE A 216 23.85 -30.03 -21.41
CA ILE A 216 24.68 -31.26 -21.34
C ILE A 216 26.11 -30.89 -20.94
N ASN A 217 26.72 -29.85 -21.52
CA ASN A 217 28.03 -29.37 -21.11
C ASN A 217 28.04 -28.95 -19.62
N TYR A 218 26.99 -28.26 -19.19
CA TYR A 218 26.81 -27.92 -17.77
C TYR A 218 26.83 -29.16 -16.87
N CYS A 219 26.17 -30.27 -17.25
CA CYS A 219 26.18 -31.50 -16.46
C CYS A 219 27.60 -32.07 -16.22
N TYR A 220 28.57 -31.76 -17.09
CA TYR A 220 29.97 -32.20 -16.95
C TYR A 220 30.87 -31.18 -16.29
N THR A 221 30.64 -29.90 -16.53
CA THR A 221 31.55 -28.80 -16.17
C THR A 221 31.10 -28.06 -14.92
N GLY A 222 29.79 -28.07 -14.60
CA GLY A 222 29.17 -27.20 -13.59
C GLY A 222 29.24 -25.71 -13.94
N THR A 223 29.56 -25.38 -15.22
CA THR A 223 29.69 -24.02 -15.69
C THR A 223 28.66 -23.72 -16.76
N LEU A 224 27.94 -22.60 -16.61
CA LEU A 224 26.91 -22.16 -17.54
C LEU A 224 27.18 -20.71 -17.95
N GLU A 225 27.23 -20.46 -19.25
CA GLU A 225 27.25 -19.12 -19.81
C GLU A 225 25.84 -18.72 -20.24
N LEU A 226 25.34 -17.59 -19.71
CA LEU A 226 24.02 -17.07 -20.03
C LEU A 226 24.15 -15.80 -20.88
N HIS A 227 23.36 -15.74 -21.94
CA HIS A 227 23.25 -14.57 -22.82
C HIS A 227 21.80 -14.13 -22.91
N GLU A 228 21.56 -12.83 -23.10
CA GLU A 228 20.22 -12.25 -23.20
C GLU A 228 19.37 -12.93 -24.28
N ASP A 229 19.96 -13.22 -25.44
CA ASP A 229 19.26 -13.82 -26.62
C ASP A 229 18.88 -15.29 -26.42
N THR A 230 19.50 -16.01 -25.47
CA THR A 230 19.36 -17.48 -25.35
C THR A 230 18.83 -17.96 -24.01
N VAL A 231 18.78 -17.09 -23.00
CA VAL A 231 18.43 -17.47 -21.64
C VAL A 231 17.02 -18.06 -21.52
N GLU A 232 16.06 -17.56 -22.30
CA GLU A 232 14.68 -18.07 -22.27
C GLU A 232 14.60 -19.50 -22.78
N VAL A 233 15.31 -19.80 -23.88
CA VAL A 233 15.35 -21.14 -24.47
C VAL A 233 16.12 -22.09 -23.56
N VAL A 234 17.22 -21.63 -22.93
CA VAL A 234 17.99 -22.40 -21.94
C VAL A 234 17.13 -22.69 -20.71
N LEU A 235 16.39 -21.70 -20.18
CA LEU A 235 15.50 -21.89 -19.03
C LEU A 235 14.39 -22.90 -19.34
N SER A 236 13.70 -22.75 -20.47
CA SER A 236 12.64 -23.68 -20.89
C SER A 236 13.17 -25.11 -21.01
N THR A 237 14.35 -25.30 -21.65
CA THR A 237 14.99 -26.61 -21.79
C THR A 237 15.46 -27.17 -20.46
N ALA A 238 16.01 -26.33 -19.57
CA ALA A 238 16.43 -26.71 -18.22
C ALA A 238 15.24 -27.16 -17.34
N HIS A 239 14.11 -26.44 -17.48
CA HIS A 239 12.87 -26.80 -16.79
C HIS A 239 12.35 -28.18 -17.23
N HIS A 240 12.34 -28.47 -18.54
CA HIS A 240 12.00 -29.78 -19.07
C HIS A 240 12.94 -30.88 -18.58
N LEU A 241 14.23 -30.56 -18.46
CA LEU A 241 15.25 -31.50 -17.97
C LEU A 241 15.32 -31.60 -16.44
N LEU A 242 14.47 -30.89 -15.70
CA LEU A 242 14.46 -30.84 -14.22
C LEU A 242 15.83 -30.45 -13.64
N LEU A 243 16.52 -29.50 -14.26
CA LEU A 243 17.77 -28.92 -13.79
C LEU A 243 17.47 -27.71 -12.91
N THR A 244 17.01 -27.94 -11.67
CA THR A 244 16.46 -26.91 -10.79
C THR A 244 17.42 -25.75 -10.53
N GLU A 245 18.72 -26.06 -10.26
CA GLU A 245 19.74 -25.02 -10.03
C GLU A 245 19.93 -24.12 -11.26
N VAL A 246 19.86 -24.69 -12.47
CA VAL A 246 19.96 -23.90 -13.71
C VAL A 246 18.74 -23.02 -13.91
N VAL A 247 17.54 -23.52 -13.62
CA VAL A 247 16.29 -22.73 -13.66
C VAL A 247 16.39 -21.55 -12.72
N GLU A 248 16.85 -21.74 -11.47
CA GLU A 248 17.04 -20.66 -10.48
C GLU A 248 18.03 -19.59 -11.01
N VAL A 249 19.18 -20.02 -11.55
CA VAL A 249 20.20 -19.09 -12.06
C VAL A 249 19.69 -18.32 -13.29
N CYS A 250 18.92 -18.96 -14.19
CA CYS A 250 18.28 -18.28 -15.31
C CYS A 250 17.23 -17.28 -14.87
N CYS A 251 16.40 -17.63 -13.86
CA CYS A 251 15.44 -16.70 -13.26
C CYS A 251 16.12 -15.48 -12.61
N ASP A 252 17.22 -15.71 -11.91
CA ASP A 252 18.03 -14.63 -11.32
C ASP A 252 18.66 -13.72 -12.39
N PHE A 253 19.08 -14.31 -13.50
CA PHE A 253 19.60 -13.54 -14.63
C PHE A 253 18.51 -12.67 -15.26
N LEU A 254 17.33 -13.22 -15.58
CA LEU A 254 16.19 -12.49 -16.13
C LEU A 254 15.71 -11.39 -15.19
N THR A 255 15.71 -11.65 -13.87
CA THR A 255 15.35 -10.63 -12.86
C THR A 255 16.27 -9.41 -12.92
N LYS A 256 17.56 -9.60 -13.20
CA LYS A 256 18.53 -8.48 -13.34
C LYS A 256 18.40 -7.74 -14.68
N GLN A 257 17.76 -8.35 -15.67
CA GLN A 257 17.51 -7.77 -17.00
C GLN A 257 16.14 -7.10 -17.12
N LEU A 258 15.34 -7.07 -16.02
CA LEU A 258 14.03 -6.41 -16.04
C LEU A 258 14.14 -4.93 -16.43
N HIS A 259 13.41 -4.56 -17.44
CA HIS A 259 13.33 -3.21 -17.98
C HIS A 259 11.87 -2.90 -18.37
N PRO A 260 11.41 -1.63 -18.40
CA PRO A 260 10.03 -1.30 -18.78
C PRO A 260 9.60 -1.83 -20.16
N ALA A 261 10.55 -2.09 -21.06
CA ALA A 261 10.27 -2.58 -22.41
C ALA A 261 10.12 -4.11 -22.51
N ASN A 262 10.55 -4.89 -21.49
CA ASN A 262 10.56 -6.37 -21.55
C ASN A 262 9.88 -7.05 -20.35
N CYS A 263 9.46 -6.29 -19.35
CA CYS A 263 8.96 -6.85 -18.08
C CYS A 263 7.64 -7.61 -18.24
N LEU A 264 6.78 -7.21 -19.18
CA LEU A 264 5.51 -7.90 -19.47
C LEU A 264 5.76 -9.22 -20.20
N GLY A 265 6.69 -9.23 -21.16
CA GLY A 265 7.14 -10.44 -21.86
C GLY A 265 7.75 -11.45 -20.88
N ILE A 266 8.66 -11.00 -20.00
CA ILE A 266 9.27 -11.85 -18.97
C ILE A 266 8.21 -12.37 -17.98
N GLN A 267 7.22 -11.55 -17.61
CA GLN A 267 6.13 -11.96 -16.72
C GLN A 267 5.30 -13.10 -17.35
N LEU A 268 4.89 -12.95 -18.60
CA LEU A 268 4.13 -13.97 -19.34
C LEU A 268 4.95 -15.24 -19.55
N PHE A 269 6.22 -15.10 -19.89
CA PHE A 269 7.14 -16.23 -20.03
C PHE A 269 7.29 -17.00 -18.72
N ALA A 270 7.48 -16.29 -17.60
CA ALA A 270 7.59 -16.90 -16.28
C ALA A 270 6.32 -17.67 -15.87
N ASP A 271 5.14 -17.16 -16.21
CA ASP A 271 3.86 -17.85 -15.98
C ASP A 271 3.77 -19.14 -16.80
N THR A 272 4.08 -19.08 -18.10
CA THR A 272 4.07 -20.26 -18.98
C THR A 272 5.07 -21.34 -18.55
N GLN A 273 6.20 -20.95 -17.99
CA GLN A 273 7.21 -21.88 -17.48
C GLN A 273 6.96 -22.32 -16.02
N GLY A 274 5.95 -21.77 -15.34
CA GLY A 274 5.64 -22.08 -13.94
C GLY A 274 6.67 -21.53 -12.95
N CYS A 275 7.48 -20.53 -13.35
CA CYS A 275 8.49 -19.87 -12.51
C CYS A 275 7.84 -18.79 -11.64
N SER A 276 7.15 -19.20 -10.58
CA SER A 276 6.31 -18.31 -9.74
C SER A 276 7.07 -17.13 -9.12
N GLU A 277 8.33 -17.31 -8.73
CA GLU A 277 9.12 -16.23 -8.14
C GLU A 277 9.53 -15.19 -9.18
N LEU A 278 9.96 -15.62 -10.37
CA LEU A 278 10.26 -14.70 -11.48
C LEU A 278 9.00 -13.94 -11.92
N HIS A 279 7.85 -14.63 -12.04
CA HIS A 279 6.56 -14.01 -12.33
C HIS A 279 6.22 -12.94 -11.29
N ARG A 280 6.37 -13.25 -9.99
CA ARG A 280 6.12 -12.31 -8.90
C ARG A 280 7.03 -11.08 -8.96
N LEU A 281 8.32 -11.28 -9.26
CA LEU A 281 9.29 -10.19 -9.36
C LEU A 281 9.04 -9.31 -10.59
N ALA A 282 8.74 -9.92 -11.74
CA ALA A 282 8.39 -9.19 -12.96
C ALA A 282 7.09 -8.39 -12.80
N SER A 283 6.06 -9.00 -12.22
CA SER A 283 4.79 -8.32 -11.91
C SER A 283 4.98 -7.14 -10.93
N LYS A 284 5.83 -7.32 -9.91
CA LYS A 284 6.19 -6.24 -8.99
C LYS A 284 6.91 -5.11 -9.73
N TYR A 285 7.88 -5.44 -10.56
CA TYR A 285 8.62 -4.45 -11.38
C TYR A 285 7.68 -3.67 -12.30
N THR A 286 6.78 -4.37 -13.01
CA THR A 286 5.75 -3.77 -13.88
C THR A 286 4.88 -2.79 -13.09
N ALA A 287 4.43 -3.19 -11.91
CA ALA A 287 3.62 -2.31 -11.06
C ALA A 287 4.40 -1.09 -10.57
N GLU A 288 5.69 -1.22 -10.27
CA GLU A 288 6.55 -0.12 -9.80
C GLU A 288 6.85 0.90 -10.92
N HIS A 289 7.02 0.44 -12.16
CA HIS A 289 7.43 1.26 -13.31
C HIS A 289 6.32 1.43 -14.35
N PHE A 290 5.06 1.28 -13.95
CA PHE A 290 3.92 1.28 -14.87
C PHE A 290 3.86 2.50 -15.79
N GLN A 291 4.23 3.69 -15.30
CA GLN A 291 4.23 4.92 -16.08
C GLN A 291 5.19 4.84 -17.30
N GLU A 292 6.29 4.11 -17.17
CA GLU A 292 7.25 3.88 -18.25
C GLU A 292 6.78 2.72 -19.12
N VAL A 293 6.32 1.62 -18.51
CA VAL A 293 5.84 0.40 -19.18
C VAL A 293 4.72 0.71 -20.19
N MET A 294 3.76 1.57 -19.84
CA MET A 294 2.64 1.93 -20.72
C MET A 294 3.07 2.62 -22.03
N GLN A 295 4.32 3.09 -22.11
CA GLN A 295 4.86 3.76 -23.29
C GLN A 295 5.53 2.78 -24.28
N HIS A 296 5.72 1.51 -23.88
CA HIS A 296 6.39 0.50 -24.67
C HIS A 296 5.43 -0.40 -25.44
N GLN A 297 5.98 -1.06 -26.45
CA GLN A 297 5.21 -1.86 -27.42
C GLN A 297 4.54 -3.08 -26.74
N GLU A 298 5.17 -3.69 -25.77
CA GLU A 298 4.60 -4.84 -25.06
C GLU A 298 3.24 -4.50 -24.43
N PHE A 299 3.12 -3.31 -23.82
CA PHE A 299 1.85 -2.89 -23.22
C PHE A 299 0.72 -2.75 -24.23
N VAL A 300 0.97 -2.10 -25.37
CA VAL A 300 -0.07 -1.92 -26.39
C VAL A 300 -0.43 -3.21 -27.12
N GLN A 301 0.42 -4.23 -27.04
CA GLN A 301 0.17 -5.55 -27.63
C GLN A 301 -0.54 -6.53 -26.69
N LEU A 302 -0.75 -6.16 -25.43
CA LEU A 302 -1.45 -7.02 -24.46
C LEU A 302 -2.83 -7.44 -24.98
N PRO A 303 -3.20 -8.72 -24.80
CA PRO A 303 -4.57 -9.18 -24.97
C PRO A 303 -5.54 -8.44 -24.04
N PRO A 304 -6.83 -8.34 -24.38
CA PRO A 304 -7.81 -7.62 -23.55
C PRO A 304 -7.88 -8.12 -22.09
N GLU A 305 -7.75 -9.43 -21.88
CA GLU A 305 -7.81 -10.05 -20.55
C GLU A 305 -6.60 -9.66 -19.69
N GLU A 306 -5.39 -9.67 -20.28
CA GLU A 306 -4.16 -9.27 -19.60
C GLU A 306 -4.13 -7.77 -19.32
N ALA A 307 -4.58 -6.95 -20.28
CA ALA A 307 -4.74 -5.51 -20.10
C ALA A 307 -5.74 -5.21 -18.96
N ALA A 308 -6.85 -5.93 -18.90
CA ALA A 308 -7.83 -5.81 -17.82
C ALA A 308 -7.23 -6.19 -16.47
N HIS A 309 -6.52 -7.32 -16.40
CA HIS A 309 -5.86 -7.76 -15.16
C HIS A 309 -4.84 -6.73 -14.66
N LEU A 310 -4.01 -6.20 -15.57
CA LEU A 310 -3.03 -5.17 -15.24
C LEU A 310 -3.69 -3.88 -14.76
N LEU A 311 -4.66 -3.33 -15.52
CA LEU A 311 -5.36 -2.09 -15.18
C LEU A 311 -6.22 -2.21 -13.91
N ALA A 312 -6.67 -3.41 -13.54
CA ALA A 312 -7.40 -3.66 -12.29
C ALA A 312 -6.49 -3.66 -11.05
N SER A 313 -5.18 -3.84 -11.22
CA SER A 313 -4.25 -4.01 -10.09
C SER A 313 -4.20 -2.80 -9.17
N GLU A 314 -4.43 -3.02 -7.88
CA GLU A 314 -4.35 -1.99 -6.81
C GLU A 314 -2.91 -1.57 -6.48
N ASP A 315 -1.91 -2.35 -6.95
CA ASP A 315 -0.50 -2.16 -6.64
C ASP A 315 0.24 -1.28 -7.65
N LEU A 316 -0.42 -0.85 -8.73
CA LEU A 316 0.18 0.05 -9.72
C LEU A 316 0.66 1.36 -9.08
N ASN A 317 1.92 1.69 -9.32
CA ASN A 317 2.53 2.93 -8.85
C ASN A 317 2.21 4.06 -9.84
N VAL A 318 1.05 4.65 -9.65
CA VAL A 318 0.56 5.74 -10.49
C VAL A 318 0.30 6.99 -9.63
N PRO A 319 0.51 8.18 -10.18
CA PRO A 319 0.22 9.42 -9.48
C PRO A 319 -1.29 9.61 -9.29
N SER A 320 -2.08 9.34 -10.32
CA SER A 320 -3.52 9.54 -10.31
C SER A 320 -4.21 8.52 -11.23
N GLU A 321 -5.53 8.40 -11.13
CA GLU A 321 -6.33 7.60 -12.06
C GLU A 321 -6.35 8.19 -13.48
N GLU A 322 -5.94 9.44 -13.65
CA GLU A 322 -5.76 10.07 -14.96
C GLU A 322 -4.75 9.30 -15.82
N LEU A 323 -3.66 8.82 -15.22
CA LEU A 323 -2.66 8.02 -15.92
C LEU A 323 -3.23 6.66 -16.36
N ILE A 324 -4.05 6.03 -15.52
CA ILE A 324 -4.74 4.78 -15.88
C ILE A 324 -5.69 5.00 -17.06
N PHE A 325 -6.44 6.10 -17.05
CA PHE A 325 -7.28 6.47 -18.19
C PHE A 325 -6.46 6.72 -19.46
N GLN A 326 -5.33 7.41 -19.35
CA GLN A 326 -4.42 7.63 -20.48
C GLN A 326 -3.87 6.30 -21.02
N ALA A 327 -3.46 5.38 -20.15
CA ALA A 327 -3.01 4.04 -20.53
C ALA A 327 -4.10 3.27 -21.28
N LEU A 328 -5.34 3.30 -20.80
CA LEU A 328 -6.49 2.71 -21.49
C LEU A 328 -6.67 3.31 -22.89
N VAL A 329 -6.62 4.61 -23.03
CA VAL A 329 -6.78 5.30 -24.33
C VAL A 329 -5.63 4.94 -25.30
N VAL A 330 -4.39 4.83 -24.79
CA VAL A 330 -3.24 4.41 -25.61
C VAL A 330 -3.44 2.98 -26.09
N TRP A 331 -3.85 2.07 -25.22
CA TRP A 331 -4.12 0.68 -25.57
C TRP A 331 -5.26 0.56 -26.57
N LEU A 332 -6.39 1.26 -26.38
CA LEU A 332 -7.53 1.23 -27.31
C LEU A 332 -7.15 1.72 -28.71
N LYS A 333 -6.34 2.77 -28.82
CA LYS A 333 -5.94 3.37 -30.09
C LYS A 333 -5.05 2.46 -30.96
N TYR A 334 -4.43 1.45 -30.38
CA TYR A 334 -3.59 0.52 -31.14
C TYR A 334 -4.39 -0.33 -32.14
N ASP A 335 -5.60 -0.75 -31.74
CA ASP A 335 -6.52 -1.50 -32.59
C ASP A 335 -7.98 -1.16 -32.23
N LEU A 336 -8.52 -0.09 -32.82
CA LEU A 336 -9.87 0.38 -32.48
C LEU A 336 -10.99 -0.57 -32.91
N GLU A 337 -10.80 -1.31 -34.02
CA GLU A 337 -11.86 -2.16 -34.56
C GLU A 337 -12.16 -3.35 -33.65
N GLU A 338 -11.11 -4.01 -33.14
CA GLU A 338 -11.27 -5.15 -32.25
C GLU A 338 -11.49 -4.74 -30.78
N ARG A 339 -10.82 -3.67 -30.32
CA ARG A 339 -10.78 -3.31 -28.88
C ARG A 339 -11.95 -2.50 -28.39
N THR A 340 -12.71 -1.87 -29.31
CA THR A 340 -13.94 -1.14 -28.94
C THR A 340 -14.97 -2.06 -28.24
N LYS A 341 -14.94 -3.35 -28.51
CA LYS A 341 -15.83 -4.33 -27.87
C LYS A 341 -15.63 -4.42 -26.35
N ASN A 342 -14.39 -4.23 -25.88
CA ASN A 342 -13.98 -4.33 -24.47
C ASN A 342 -13.90 -2.97 -23.78
N MET A 343 -14.27 -1.89 -24.48
CA MET A 343 -14.05 -0.52 -24.01
C MET A 343 -14.78 -0.20 -22.70
N ALA A 344 -16.02 -0.61 -22.56
CA ALA A 344 -16.82 -0.35 -21.37
C ALA A 344 -16.30 -1.13 -20.16
N ASP A 345 -15.97 -2.40 -20.38
CA ASP A 345 -15.40 -3.26 -19.33
C ASP A 345 -14.09 -2.68 -18.80
N LEU A 346 -13.18 -2.29 -19.70
CA LEU A 346 -11.90 -1.71 -19.31
C LEU A 346 -12.05 -0.30 -18.70
N LEU A 347 -12.98 0.53 -19.19
CA LEU A 347 -13.28 1.81 -18.57
C LEU A 347 -13.83 1.64 -17.13
N SER A 348 -14.55 0.55 -16.87
CA SER A 348 -15.06 0.23 -15.54
C SER A 348 -13.95 -0.01 -14.50
N LEU A 349 -12.73 -0.35 -14.95
CA LEU A 349 -11.55 -0.57 -14.11
C LEU A 349 -10.85 0.74 -13.72
N VAL A 350 -11.09 1.81 -14.47
CA VAL A 350 -10.66 3.18 -14.13
C VAL A 350 -11.56 3.71 -13.02
N LYS A 351 -11.00 4.20 -11.94
CA LYS A 351 -11.75 4.70 -10.80
C LYS A 351 -12.28 6.11 -11.07
N LEU A 352 -13.19 6.24 -12.02
CA LEU A 352 -13.75 7.50 -12.49
C LEU A 352 -14.26 8.44 -11.38
N PRO A 353 -14.92 7.94 -10.30
CA PRO A 353 -15.35 8.79 -9.19
C PRO A 353 -14.22 9.48 -8.42
N LEU A 354 -12.97 9.06 -8.62
CA LEU A 354 -11.79 9.65 -7.97
C LEU A 354 -11.08 10.70 -8.84
N LEU A 355 -11.45 10.80 -10.11
CA LEU A 355 -11.00 11.86 -11.02
C LEU A 355 -11.66 13.19 -10.70
N SER A 356 -10.99 14.29 -11.01
CA SER A 356 -11.60 15.62 -10.84
C SER A 356 -12.81 15.78 -11.75
N PRO A 357 -13.88 16.51 -11.32
CA PRO A 357 -15.03 16.80 -12.20
C PRO A 357 -14.63 17.46 -13.50
N GLN A 358 -13.61 18.30 -13.45
CA GLN A 358 -13.07 19.00 -14.61
C GLN A 358 -12.45 18.02 -15.60
N PHE A 359 -11.61 17.07 -15.13
CA PHE A 359 -11.04 16.04 -15.99
C PHE A 359 -12.10 15.14 -16.61
N LEU A 360 -13.13 14.76 -15.83
CA LEU A 360 -14.26 13.96 -16.32
C LEU A 360 -14.97 14.65 -17.49
N THR A 361 -15.24 15.96 -17.39
CA THR A 361 -15.93 16.71 -18.44
C THR A 361 -15.03 17.00 -19.63
N ASP A 362 -13.79 17.44 -19.39
CA ASP A 362 -12.91 17.94 -20.46
C ASP A 362 -12.26 16.81 -21.26
N HIS A 363 -11.98 15.66 -20.65
CA HIS A 363 -11.20 14.58 -21.26
C HIS A 363 -11.97 13.28 -21.49
N ILE A 364 -13.02 13.00 -20.75
CA ILE A 364 -13.74 11.73 -20.83
C ILE A 364 -15.10 11.89 -21.51
N GLU A 365 -15.98 12.79 -21.01
CA GLU A 365 -17.30 13.01 -21.57
C GLU A 365 -17.27 13.56 -23.01
N THR A 366 -16.30 14.43 -23.30
CA THR A 366 -16.12 15.01 -24.64
C THR A 366 -15.40 14.08 -25.61
N ASN A 367 -14.80 12.99 -25.12
CA ASN A 367 -14.03 12.07 -25.95
C ASN A 367 -14.95 11.24 -26.86
N VAL A 368 -14.72 11.34 -28.15
CA VAL A 368 -15.52 10.69 -29.20
C VAL A 368 -15.60 9.16 -28.99
N LEU A 369 -14.55 8.54 -28.47
CA LEU A 369 -14.51 7.09 -28.26
C LEU A 369 -15.61 6.63 -27.27
N PHE A 370 -15.85 7.38 -26.20
CA PHE A 370 -16.77 6.96 -25.12
C PHE A 370 -18.17 7.58 -25.26
N LYS A 371 -18.33 8.61 -26.12
CA LYS A 371 -19.56 9.39 -26.22
C LYS A 371 -20.75 8.58 -26.77
N GLU A 372 -20.50 7.68 -27.71
CA GLU A 372 -21.55 6.91 -28.38
C GLU A 372 -21.88 5.60 -27.65
N ASN A 373 -21.05 5.19 -26.69
CA ASN A 373 -21.25 3.95 -25.94
C ASN A 373 -22.08 4.24 -24.67
N ARG A 374 -23.26 3.62 -24.59
CA ARG A 374 -24.20 3.80 -23.49
C ARG A 374 -23.64 3.38 -22.14
N GLU A 375 -22.92 2.25 -22.07
CA GLU A 375 -22.37 1.72 -20.83
C GLU A 375 -21.27 2.65 -20.30
N CYS A 376 -20.44 3.18 -21.19
CA CYS A 376 -19.45 4.20 -20.82
C CYS A 376 -20.11 5.46 -20.27
N GLN A 377 -21.22 5.91 -20.86
CA GLN A 377 -21.97 7.07 -20.37
C GLN A 377 -22.59 6.83 -19.00
N GLU A 378 -23.05 5.61 -18.70
CA GLU A 378 -23.58 5.24 -17.39
C GLU A 378 -22.48 5.30 -16.32
N LEU A 379 -21.24 4.85 -16.62
CA LEU A 379 -20.07 4.97 -15.75
C LEU A 379 -19.66 6.43 -15.48
N ILE A 380 -19.67 7.26 -16.50
CA ILE A 380 -19.36 8.70 -16.38
C ILE A 380 -20.44 9.38 -15.50
N LEU A 381 -21.70 9.06 -15.72
CA LEU A 381 -22.79 9.60 -14.91
C LEU A 381 -22.72 9.16 -13.45
N GLU A 382 -22.30 7.92 -13.17
CA GLU A 382 -22.01 7.44 -11.79
C GLU A 382 -20.95 8.31 -11.12
N ALA A 383 -19.82 8.58 -11.83
CA ALA A 383 -18.76 9.42 -11.32
C ALA A 383 -19.22 10.85 -11.05
N LEU A 384 -19.98 11.45 -11.96
CA LEU A 384 -20.53 12.79 -11.77
C LEU A 384 -21.51 12.85 -10.59
N LYS A 385 -22.37 11.84 -10.40
CA LYS A 385 -23.26 11.75 -9.23
C LYS A 385 -22.49 11.69 -7.91
N TYR A 386 -21.37 10.98 -7.88
CA TYR A 386 -20.50 10.91 -6.69
C TYR A 386 -19.95 12.28 -6.28
N HIS A 387 -19.67 13.15 -7.26
CA HIS A 387 -19.22 14.52 -7.01
C HIS A 387 -20.36 15.47 -6.65
N LEU A 388 -21.50 15.38 -7.33
CA LEU A 388 -22.64 16.27 -7.16
C LEU A 388 -23.41 16.04 -5.86
N LEU A 389 -23.33 14.84 -5.27
CA LEU A 389 -24.09 14.45 -4.09
C LEU A 389 -23.17 14.05 -2.92
N PRO A 390 -22.37 14.99 -2.36
CA PRO A 390 -21.40 14.69 -1.30
C PRO A 390 -22.06 14.07 -0.05
N GLU A 391 -23.30 14.44 0.27
CA GLU A 391 -24.07 13.90 1.38
C GLU A 391 -24.48 12.42 1.18
N ARG A 392 -24.49 11.94 -0.06
CA ARG A 392 -24.83 10.55 -0.42
C ARG A 392 -23.62 9.66 -0.70
N ARG A 393 -22.40 10.18 -0.56
CA ARG A 393 -21.17 9.41 -0.83
C ARG A 393 -21.09 8.11 -0.04
N SER A 394 -21.62 8.09 1.19
CA SER A 394 -21.66 6.88 2.01
C SER A 394 -22.53 5.76 1.38
N ALA A 395 -23.58 6.13 0.65
CA ALA A 395 -24.46 5.20 -0.06
C ALA A 395 -23.99 4.90 -1.50
N LEU A 396 -23.07 5.71 -2.04
CA LEU A 396 -22.52 5.57 -3.40
C LEU A 396 -21.16 4.85 -3.40
N GLN A 397 -20.81 4.16 -2.31
CA GLN A 397 -19.57 3.38 -2.23
C GLN A 397 -19.61 2.18 -3.17
N SER A 398 -18.56 2.02 -3.97
CA SER A 398 -18.36 0.92 -4.90
C SER A 398 -16.87 0.57 -4.95
N PRO A 399 -16.43 -0.53 -5.56
CA PRO A 399 -15.01 -0.80 -5.79
C PRO A 399 -14.29 0.35 -6.52
N ARG A 400 -15.01 1.10 -7.36
CA ARG A 400 -14.47 2.27 -8.09
C ARG A 400 -14.27 3.52 -7.23
N THR A 401 -14.85 3.58 -6.05
CA THR A 401 -14.64 4.70 -5.11
C THR A 401 -13.48 4.45 -4.14
N LYS A 402 -12.86 3.26 -4.18
CA LYS A 402 -11.68 2.93 -3.37
C LYS A 402 -10.41 3.36 -4.10
N PRO A 403 -9.58 4.25 -3.53
CA PRO A 403 -8.34 4.67 -4.18
C PRO A 403 -7.31 3.54 -4.23
N ARG A 404 -6.45 3.54 -5.27
CA ARG A 404 -5.30 2.63 -5.33
C ARG A 404 -4.29 2.97 -4.26
N LYS A 405 -3.48 1.99 -3.85
CA LYS A 405 -2.51 2.16 -2.76
C LYS A 405 -1.49 3.30 -3.01
N SER A 406 -1.15 3.59 -4.26
CA SER A 406 -0.22 4.66 -4.61
C SER A 406 -0.82 6.06 -4.59
N THR A 407 -2.16 6.17 -4.79
CA THR A 407 -2.84 7.46 -4.92
C THR A 407 -3.36 8.03 -3.59
N VAL A 408 -3.26 7.26 -2.50
CA VAL A 408 -3.77 7.69 -1.18
C VAL A 408 -2.87 8.72 -0.47
N GLY A 409 -1.66 8.91 -0.94
CA GLY A 409 -0.63 9.70 -0.26
C GLY A 409 0.19 8.89 0.74
N ASP A 410 1.04 9.59 1.48
CA ASP A 410 1.91 9.02 2.49
C ASP A 410 1.42 9.40 3.90
N MET A 411 1.42 8.44 4.83
CA MET A 411 1.10 8.71 6.23
C MET A 411 2.36 9.03 7.02
N TYR A 412 2.33 10.13 7.76
CA TYR A 412 3.43 10.59 8.59
C TYR A 412 3.08 10.46 10.08
N VAL A 413 4.02 9.91 10.83
CA VAL A 413 3.98 9.85 12.29
C VAL A 413 5.06 10.76 12.84
N VAL A 414 4.64 11.78 13.56
CA VAL A 414 5.50 12.87 14.05
C VAL A 414 5.67 12.78 15.55
N GLY A 415 6.91 12.67 16.01
CA GLY A 415 7.29 12.77 17.40
C GLY A 415 6.65 11.73 18.34
N GLY A 416 6.17 12.16 19.48
CA GLY A 416 5.60 11.34 20.55
C GLY A 416 6.62 10.98 21.64
N MET A 417 6.20 10.23 22.65
CA MET A 417 7.05 9.64 23.69
C MET A 417 7.56 8.29 23.19
N ASP A 418 8.87 8.06 23.29
CA ASP A 418 9.57 6.88 22.78
C ASP A 418 10.03 5.99 23.94
N SER A 419 9.82 4.68 23.84
CA SER A 419 10.23 3.67 24.83
C SER A 419 11.74 3.63 25.08
N ASN A 420 12.55 3.94 24.07
CA ASN A 420 14.01 3.80 24.13
C ASN A 420 14.74 4.96 24.82
N LYS A 421 14.03 6.05 25.16
CA LYS A 421 14.64 7.29 25.66
C LYS A 421 14.27 7.66 27.10
N GLY A 422 13.59 6.77 27.84
CA GLY A 422 13.14 6.99 29.23
C GLY A 422 11.88 7.87 29.34
N ILE A 423 11.24 7.85 30.52
CA ILE A 423 9.91 8.43 30.80
C ILE A 423 9.78 9.93 30.49
N ALA A 424 10.88 10.65 30.35
CA ALA A 424 10.89 12.10 30.13
C ALA A 424 11.40 12.53 28.73
N ALA A 425 11.78 11.60 27.86
CA ALA A 425 12.39 11.92 26.57
C ALA A 425 11.39 11.74 25.41
N GLY A 426 10.91 12.86 24.85
CA GLY A 426 10.14 12.84 23.60
C GLY A 426 11.00 12.47 22.41
N SER A 427 10.46 11.72 21.46
CA SER A 427 11.04 11.51 20.14
C SER A 427 10.90 12.78 19.30
N THR A 428 11.93 13.11 18.53
CA THR A 428 11.87 14.13 17.47
C THR A 428 11.67 13.52 16.09
N GLY A 429 11.73 12.18 15.98
CA GLY A 429 11.71 11.46 14.69
C GLY A 429 10.39 11.58 13.96
N ILE A 430 10.49 11.63 12.64
CA ILE A 430 9.36 11.56 11.71
C ILE A 430 9.52 10.28 10.91
N GLU A 431 8.50 9.44 10.95
CA GLU A 431 8.41 8.22 10.16
C GLU A 431 7.31 8.37 9.12
N ARG A 432 7.58 7.86 7.92
CA ARG A 432 6.63 7.82 6.79
C ARG A 432 6.25 6.39 6.51
N TYR A 433 4.96 6.14 6.35
CA TYR A 433 4.38 4.87 5.94
C TYR A 433 3.92 4.92 4.50
N ASP A 434 4.34 3.93 3.74
CA ASP A 434 3.87 3.68 2.38
C ASP A 434 2.90 2.47 2.40
N LEU A 435 1.65 2.71 1.99
CA LEU A 435 0.60 1.67 1.99
C LEU A 435 0.89 0.57 0.97
N ARG A 436 1.53 0.90 -0.16
CA ARG A 436 1.83 -0.05 -1.23
C ARG A 436 2.86 -1.08 -0.79
N THR A 437 3.92 -0.63 -0.14
CA THR A 437 5.01 -1.50 0.34
C THR A 437 4.75 -2.04 1.75
N ASN A 438 3.71 -1.53 2.45
CA ASN A 438 3.42 -1.83 3.85
C ASN A 438 4.67 -1.68 4.72
N SER A 439 5.36 -0.55 4.60
CA SER A 439 6.65 -0.34 5.28
C SER A 439 6.80 1.07 5.82
N TRP A 440 7.59 1.20 6.91
CA TRP A 440 7.93 2.45 7.53
C TRP A 440 9.35 2.88 7.17
N THR A 441 9.54 4.16 6.88
CA THR A 441 10.85 4.78 6.63
C THR A 441 11.03 6.00 7.52
N SER A 442 12.22 6.16 8.12
CA SER A 442 12.56 7.39 8.83
C SER A 442 12.96 8.47 7.83
N VAL A 443 12.25 9.61 7.85
CA VAL A 443 12.41 10.66 6.83
C VAL A 443 12.96 11.98 7.36
N GLY A 444 12.93 12.20 8.68
CA GLY A 444 13.42 13.44 9.25
C GLY A 444 13.27 13.53 10.76
N THR A 445 13.58 14.70 11.29
CA THR A 445 13.42 15.02 12.71
C THR A 445 12.89 16.43 12.88
N MET A 446 12.09 16.65 13.93
CA MET A 446 11.67 18.00 14.36
C MET A 446 12.86 18.83 14.82
N THR A 447 12.78 20.13 14.65
CA THR A 447 13.82 21.11 15.07
C THR A 447 14.05 21.11 16.57
N GLY A 448 13.02 20.79 17.36
CA GLY A 448 13.06 20.74 18.81
C GLY A 448 12.15 19.67 19.38
N ARG A 449 12.42 19.30 20.63
CA ARG A 449 11.61 18.33 21.35
C ARG A 449 10.25 18.93 21.69
N ARG A 450 9.17 18.20 21.34
CA ARG A 450 7.80 18.56 21.68
C ARG A 450 7.02 17.35 22.18
N LEU A 451 6.20 17.55 23.19
CA LEU A 451 5.24 16.58 23.72
C LEU A 451 3.86 17.20 23.71
N GLN A 452 2.82 16.39 23.51
CA GLN A 452 1.41 16.82 23.55
C GLN A 452 1.12 18.03 22.65
N PHE A 453 1.72 18.06 21.48
CA PHE A 453 1.49 19.02 20.39
C PHE A 453 0.40 18.53 19.48
N GLY A 454 -0.09 19.38 18.59
CA GLY A 454 -0.99 19.00 17.50
C GLY A 454 -0.31 19.11 16.15
N VAL A 455 -0.75 18.30 15.17
CA VAL A 455 -0.31 18.39 13.77
C VAL A 455 -1.51 18.37 12.86
N ALA A 456 -1.47 19.19 11.83
CA ALA A 456 -2.41 19.13 10.71
C ALA A 456 -1.66 19.37 9.39
N VAL A 457 -2.25 18.93 8.29
CA VAL A 457 -1.73 19.16 6.95
C VAL A 457 -2.45 20.34 6.32
N LEU A 458 -1.68 21.30 5.84
CA LEU A 458 -2.16 22.45 5.08
C LEU A 458 -1.15 22.75 3.96
N ASP A 459 -1.60 22.90 2.72
CA ASP A 459 -0.77 23.13 1.54
C ASP A 459 0.36 22.07 1.42
N SER A 460 0.00 20.79 1.58
CA SER A 460 0.90 19.63 1.53
C SER A 460 2.07 19.66 2.55
N LYS A 461 2.00 20.54 3.55
CA LYS A 461 2.98 20.69 4.64
C LYS A 461 2.40 20.30 5.99
N LEU A 462 3.25 19.71 6.85
CA LEU A 462 2.89 19.35 8.22
C LEU A 462 3.08 20.56 9.13
N HIS A 463 1.98 21.08 9.68
CA HIS A 463 1.99 22.17 10.65
C HIS A 463 1.99 21.62 12.06
N VAL A 464 3.11 21.79 12.77
CA VAL A 464 3.31 21.37 14.17
C VAL A 464 2.99 22.54 15.08
N VAL A 465 1.99 22.39 15.93
CA VAL A 465 1.38 23.47 16.71
C VAL A 465 1.50 23.23 18.19
N GLY A 466 2.08 24.17 18.93
CA GLY A 466 2.15 24.17 20.37
C GLY A 466 2.90 22.99 20.99
N GLY A 467 2.36 22.44 22.08
CA GLY A 467 2.96 21.38 22.86
C GLY A 467 3.77 21.87 24.05
N ARG A 468 4.63 21.02 24.61
CA ARG A 468 5.58 21.38 25.66
C ARG A 468 6.96 20.77 25.41
N ASP A 469 8.02 21.47 25.76
CA ASP A 469 9.40 21.02 25.62
C ASP A 469 9.92 20.19 26.81
N GLY A 470 9.06 19.93 27.78
CA GLY A 470 9.32 19.26 29.07
C GLY A 470 9.37 20.25 30.23
N LEU A 471 9.74 21.51 30.00
CA LEU A 471 9.83 22.56 31.03
C LEU A 471 8.66 23.54 30.95
N LYS A 472 8.33 23.99 29.78
CA LYS A 472 7.30 25.00 29.51
C LYS A 472 6.34 24.61 28.42
N THR A 473 5.14 25.16 28.46
CA THR A 473 4.17 25.10 27.40
C THR A 473 4.58 26.04 26.24
N LEU A 474 4.38 25.64 25.01
CA LEU A 474 4.79 26.35 23.81
C LEU A 474 3.59 26.96 23.10
N ASN A 475 3.79 28.12 22.49
CA ASN A 475 2.87 28.73 21.52
C ASN A 475 3.44 28.75 20.09
N THR A 476 4.65 28.20 19.91
CA THR A 476 5.35 28.20 18.61
C THR A 476 4.71 27.25 17.63
N VAL A 477 4.79 27.61 16.35
CA VAL A 477 4.26 26.85 15.22
C VAL A 477 5.35 26.70 14.18
N GLU A 478 5.53 25.49 13.68
CA GLU A 478 6.51 25.15 12.65
C GLU A 478 5.85 24.35 11.54
N ALA A 479 6.23 24.61 10.28
CA ALA A 479 5.80 23.86 9.12
C ALA A 479 6.96 23.04 8.56
N TYR A 480 6.72 21.76 8.35
CA TYR A 480 7.64 20.82 7.69
C TYR A 480 7.15 20.55 6.28
N ASP A 481 8.03 20.72 5.33
CA ASP A 481 7.80 20.42 3.92
C ASP A 481 8.42 19.04 3.61
N PRO A 482 7.60 18.00 3.37
CA PRO A 482 8.12 16.67 3.07
C PRO A 482 8.89 16.55 1.75
N ALA A 483 8.56 17.40 0.76
CA ALA A 483 9.20 17.37 -0.56
C ALA A 483 10.65 17.89 -0.50
N THR A 484 10.89 18.94 0.28
CA THR A 484 12.21 19.58 0.41
C THR A 484 12.94 19.16 1.68
N ASN A 485 12.29 18.42 2.59
CA ASN A 485 12.79 18.08 3.91
C ASN A 485 13.25 19.30 4.72
N THR A 486 12.51 20.40 4.65
CA THR A 486 12.84 21.66 5.32
C THR A 486 11.79 22.08 6.33
N TRP A 487 12.25 22.78 7.38
CA TRP A 487 11.41 23.38 8.39
C TRP A 487 11.32 24.89 8.23
N THR A 488 10.12 25.42 8.36
CA THR A 488 9.87 26.87 8.35
C THR A 488 9.13 27.27 9.63
N GLN A 489 9.63 28.27 10.34
CA GLN A 489 8.95 28.82 11.50
C GLN A 489 7.82 29.75 11.08
N LEU A 490 6.64 29.56 11.68
CA LEU A 490 5.46 30.37 11.43
C LEU A 490 5.17 31.31 12.63
N PRO A 491 4.36 32.34 12.46
CA PRO A 491 3.88 33.17 13.54
C PRO A 491 3.28 32.34 14.67
N PRO A 492 3.64 32.63 15.93
CA PRO A 492 3.16 31.86 17.08
C PRO A 492 1.69 32.14 17.38
N MET A 493 1.00 31.21 18.05
CA MET A 493 -0.31 31.43 18.66
C MET A 493 -0.25 32.52 19.73
N SER A 494 -1.39 33.13 20.02
CA SER A 494 -1.53 34.08 21.15
C SER A 494 -1.41 33.37 22.50
N THR A 495 -1.93 32.13 22.59
CA THR A 495 -1.93 31.34 23.82
C THR A 495 -0.94 30.17 23.75
N HIS A 496 -0.22 29.93 24.83
CA HIS A 496 0.56 28.71 24.98
C HIS A 496 -0.39 27.53 25.17
N ARG A 497 -0.18 26.41 24.42
CA ARG A 497 -1.10 25.26 24.47
C ARG A 497 -0.36 23.94 24.38
N HIS A 498 -0.54 23.03 25.32
CA HIS A 498 -0.21 21.61 25.19
C HIS A 498 -1.46 20.75 25.40
N GLY A 499 -1.48 19.53 24.87
CA GLY A 499 -2.68 18.69 24.87
C GLY A 499 -3.84 19.28 24.09
N LEU A 500 -3.54 20.13 23.10
CA LEU A 500 -4.52 20.71 22.19
C LEU A 500 -4.87 19.71 21.09
N GLY A 501 -6.05 19.89 20.49
CA GLY A 501 -6.39 19.29 19.20
C GLY A 501 -6.21 20.28 18.06
N VAL A 502 -5.86 19.79 16.87
CA VAL A 502 -5.66 20.63 15.68
C VAL A 502 -6.44 20.05 14.52
N GLY A 503 -7.06 20.91 13.71
CA GLY A 503 -7.76 20.51 12.49
C GLY A 503 -7.76 21.63 11.45
N VAL A 504 -7.86 21.26 10.19
CA VAL A 504 -8.03 22.23 9.07
C VAL A 504 -9.48 22.18 8.62
N LEU A 505 -10.14 23.33 8.61
CA LEU A 505 -11.53 23.47 8.22
C LEU A 505 -11.67 24.63 7.21
N GLU A 506 -12.10 24.33 6.00
CA GLU A 506 -12.30 25.28 4.89
C GLU A 506 -11.06 26.14 4.56
N GLY A 507 -9.86 25.58 4.71
CA GLY A 507 -8.58 26.25 4.47
C GLY A 507 -7.85 26.69 5.74
N PRO A 508 -8.45 27.44 6.67
CA PRO A 508 -7.85 27.79 7.96
C PRO A 508 -7.56 26.59 8.89
N LEU A 509 -6.51 26.73 9.69
CA LEU A 509 -6.13 25.79 10.74
C LEU A 509 -6.66 26.26 12.09
N TYR A 510 -7.16 25.32 12.89
CA TYR A 510 -7.75 25.60 14.20
C TYR A 510 -6.98 24.88 15.31
N ALA A 511 -6.58 25.62 16.35
CA ALA A 511 -5.99 25.14 17.58
C ALA A 511 -7.07 25.14 18.68
N VAL A 512 -7.49 23.96 19.14
CA VAL A 512 -8.67 23.77 19.98
C VAL A 512 -8.26 23.35 21.39
N GLY A 513 -8.65 24.13 22.41
CA GLY A 513 -8.45 23.80 23.78
C GLY A 513 -7.00 23.67 24.21
N GLY A 514 -6.69 22.63 24.98
CA GLY A 514 -5.38 22.37 25.57
C GLY A 514 -5.26 22.87 27.02
N HIS A 515 -4.02 23.07 27.47
CA HIS A 515 -3.62 23.57 28.77
C HIS A 515 -2.44 24.54 28.57
N ASP A 516 -2.50 25.72 29.24
CA ASP A 516 -1.48 26.76 29.05
C ASP A 516 -0.28 26.63 29.98
N GLY A 517 -0.34 25.69 30.90
CA GLY A 517 0.60 25.49 32.01
C GLY A 517 -0.03 25.79 33.37
N TRP A 518 -1.16 26.53 33.41
CA TRP A 518 -1.87 26.95 34.59
C TRP A 518 -3.32 26.49 34.64
N SER A 519 -4.01 26.56 33.51
CA SER A 519 -5.43 26.28 33.37
C SER A 519 -5.77 25.44 32.12
N TYR A 520 -6.87 24.70 32.23
CA TYR A 520 -7.50 24.03 31.12
C TYR A 520 -8.25 25.04 30.26
N LEU A 521 -8.07 24.96 28.94
CA LEU A 521 -8.57 25.95 28.01
C LEU A 521 -9.86 25.50 27.32
N ASN A 522 -10.81 26.39 27.19
CA ASN A 522 -11.96 26.28 26.31
C ASN A 522 -11.80 27.18 25.05
N THR A 523 -10.74 28.00 25.01
CA THR A 523 -10.49 28.93 23.92
C THR A 523 -10.00 28.21 22.68
N VAL A 524 -10.33 28.78 21.49
CA VAL A 524 -9.97 28.27 20.19
C VAL A 524 -9.35 29.41 19.37
N GLU A 525 -8.22 29.14 18.74
CA GLU A 525 -7.55 30.05 17.82
C GLU A 525 -7.57 29.50 16.39
N ARG A 526 -7.81 30.41 15.44
CA ARG A 526 -7.86 30.15 14.01
C ARG A 526 -6.66 30.81 13.32
N TRP A 527 -5.90 30.01 12.56
CA TRP A 527 -4.83 30.50 11.69
C TRP A 527 -5.37 30.78 10.30
N ASP A 528 -5.20 31.99 9.83
CA ASP A 528 -5.49 32.39 8.45
C ASP A 528 -4.19 32.28 7.63
N PRO A 529 -4.10 31.36 6.66
CA PRO A 529 -2.89 31.20 5.86
C PRO A 529 -2.60 32.39 4.94
N GLN A 530 -3.63 33.10 4.49
CA GLN A 530 -3.48 34.26 3.60
C GLN A 530 -3.02 35.49 4.39
N ALA A 531 -3.69 35.78 5.53
CA ALA A 531 -3.32 36.89 6.42
C ALA A 531 -2.06 36.56 7.27
N ARG A 532 -1.66 35.28 7.36
CA ARG A 532 -0.57 34.78 8.21
C ARG A 532 -0.70 35.23 9.66
N GLN A 533 -1.91 35.12 10.22
CA GLN A 533 -2.26 35.63 11.53
C GLN A 533 -3.17 34.64 12.29
N TRP A 534 -2.94 34.54 13.59
CA TRP A 534 -3.83 33.84 14.53
C TRP A 534 -4.90 34.82 15.08
N SER A 535 -6.13 34.34 15.17
CA SER A 535 -7.25 35.09 15.78
C SER A 535 -8.10 34.16 16.62
N TYR A 536 -8.67 34.68 17.73
CA TYR A 536 -9.64 33.91 18.50
C TYR A 536 -10.96 33.79 17.76
N VAL A 537 -11.56 32.61 17.89
CA VAL A 537 -12.95 32.35 17.49
C VAL A 537 -13.78 32.01 18.72
N ALA A 538 -15.08 31.75 18.57
CA ALA A 538 -15.95 31.39 19.67
C ALA A 538 -15.35 30.25 20.52
N PRO A 539 -15.34 30.37 21.86
CA PRO A 539 -14.82 29.31 22.73
C PRO A 539 -15.83 28.17 22.89
N MET A 540 -15.32 26.97 23.18
CA MET A 540 -16.14 25.83 23.59
C MET A 540 -16.88 26.11 24.90
N SER A 541 -17.96 25.38 25.17
CA SER A 541 -18.66 25.47 26.48
C SER A 541 -17.84 24.84 27.60
N THR A 542 -17.01 23.85 27.32
CA THR A 542 -16.21 23.09 28.25
C THR A 542 -14.73 23.21 27.95
N SER A 543 -13.89 23.45 28.99
CA SER A 543 -12.43 23.37 28.80
C SER A 543 -12.00 21.92 28.59
N ARG A 544 -11.09 21.72 27.63
CA ARG A 544 -10.66 20.38 27.20
C ARG A 544 -9.17 20.35 26.94
N SER A 545 -8.43 19.52 27.64
CA SER A 545 -7.05 19.15 27.28
C SER A 545 -7.01 17.66 26.90
N THR A 546 -6.01 17.24 26.13
CA THR A 546 -5.94 15.90 25.49
C THR A 546 -7.22 15.54 24.73
N VAL A 547 -7.77 16.54 24.06
CA VAL A 547 -9.01 16.47 23.29
C VAL A 547 -8.74 15.88 21.90
N GLY A 548 -9.64 15.00 21.46
CA GLY A 548 -9.66 14.55 20.06
C GLY A 548 -10.37 15.57 19.16
N VAL A 549 -9.75 15.93 18.05
CA VAL A 549 -10.33 16.88 17.10
C VAL A 549 -10.37 16.27 15.69
N ALA A 550 -11.50 16.41 15.02
CA ALA A 550 -11.66 15.99 13.62
C ALA A 550 -12.65 16.90 12.89
N VAL A 551 -12.54 16.93 11.58
CA VAL A 551 -13.46 17.67 10.70
C VAL A 551 -14.38 16.68 9.99
N LEU A 552 -15.67 16.91 10.08
CA LEU A 552 -16.71 16.11 9.42
C LEU A 552 -17.82 17.03 8.90
N ASN A 553 -18.19 16.88 7.64
CA ASN A 553 -19.28 17.68 6.99
C ASN A 553 -19.15 19.19 7.20
N ASN A 554 -17.96 19.73 6.93
CA ASN A 554 -17.61 21.15 7.10
C ASN A 554 -17.85 21.69 8.50
N ARG A 555 -17.70 20.83 9.52
CA ARG A 555 -17.75 21.18 10.94
C ARG A 555 -16.58 20.58 11.71
N LEU A 556 -16.11 21.28 12.73
CA LEU A 556 -15.04 20.85 13.60
C LEU A 556 -15.62 20.23 14.87
N TYR A 557 -15.23 19.02 15.19
CA TYR A 557 -15.70 18.30 16.36
C TYR A 557 -14.60 18.22 17.44
N ALA A 558 -14.94 18.60 18.68
CA ALA A 558 -14.12 18.43 19.86
C ALA A 558 -14.69 17.29 20.71
N VAL A 559 -13.95 16.20 20.83
CA VAL A 559 -14.40 14.91 21.39
C VAL A 559 -13.65 14.61 22.67
N GLY A 560 -14.36 14.41 23.78
CA GLY A 560 -13.78 14.00 25.05
C GLY A 560 -12.71 14.95 25.58
N GLY A 561 -11.59 14.39 26.04
CA GLY A 561 -10.52 15.13 26.74
C GLY A 561 -10.69 15.17 28.25
N ARG A 562 -10.02 16.12 28.90
CA ARG A 562 -10.07 16.35 30.35
C ARG A 562 -10.31 17.83 30.66
N ASP A 563 -11.11 18.10 31.72
CA ASP A 563 -11.43 19.46 32.20
C ASP A 563 -10.63 19.87 33.42
N GLY A 564 -9.73 19.02 33.93
CA GLY A 564 -8.99 19.19 35.18
C GLY A 564 -9.54 18.35 36.32
N SER A 565 -10.83 18.10 36.35
CA SER A 565 -11.49 17.27 37.36
C SER A 565 -11.65 15.81 36.91
N SER A 566 -12.06 15.60 35.69
CA SER A 566 -12.39 14.30 35.14
C SER A 566 -12.11 14.19 33.64
N CYS A 567 -12.13 12.97 33.13
CA CYS A 567 -12.23 12.73 31.70
C CYS A 567 -13.65 13.00 31.22
N LEU A 568 -13.80 13.49 30.01
CA LEU A 568 -15.07 13.93 29.45
C LEU A 568 -15.64 12.88 28.49
N ARG A 569 -16.96 12.72 28.46
CA ARG A 569 -17.70 12.01 27.41
C ARG A 569 -18.42 12.95 26.45
N THR A 570 -18.42 14.25 26.79
CA THR A 570 -19.13 15.27 26.01
C THR A 570 -18.43 15.57 24.72
N VAL A 571 -19.21 15.94 23.72
CA VAL A 571 -18.78 16.29 22.37
C VAL A 571 -19.40 17.62 21.98
N GLU A 572 -18.62 18.48 21.36
CA GLU A 572 -19.07 19.77 20.85
C GLU A 572 -18.68 19.90 19.37
N CYS A 573 -19.56 20.52 18.60
CA CYS A 573 -19.40 20.73 17.17
C CYS A 573 -19.39 22.24 16.86
N TYR A 574 -18.38 22.70 16.13
CA TYR A 574 -18.20 24.09 15.70
C TYR A 574 -18.62 24.28 14.25
N ASP A 575 -19.43 25.29 14.02
CA ASP A 575 -19.84 25.73 12.71
C ASP A 575 -19.09 27.05 12.37
N PRO A 576 -18.24 27.06 11.33
CA PRO A 576 -17.43 28.24 10.99
C PRO A 576 -18.25 29.42 10.45
N HIS A 577 -19.40 29.15 9.81
CA HIS A 577 -20.24 30.21 9.25
C HIS A 577 -21.00 30.98 10.30
N THR A 578 -21.44 30.30 11.36
CA THR A 578 -22.14 30.93 12.51
C THR A 578 -21.21 31.32 13.63
N ASN A 579 -19.95 30.89 13.59
CA ASN A 579 -18.94 31.03 14.64
C ASN A 579 -19.50 30.57 16.01
N LYS A 580 -20.07 29.37 16.06
CA LYS A 580 -20.75 28.87 17.26
C LYS A 580 -20.44 27.40 17.52
N TRP A 581 -20.22 27.06 18.80
CA TRP A 581 -20.16 25.69 19.28
C TRP A 581 -21.54 25.22 19.75
N THR A 582 -21.92 24.01 19.36
CA THR A 582 -23.16 23.34 19.77
C THR A 582 -22.83 21.98 20.38
N PRO A 583 -23.47 21.59 21.48
CA PRO A 583 -23.29 20.26 22.07
C PRO A 583 -23.89 19.19 21.10
N CYS A 584 -23.21 18.05 21.02
CA CYS A 584 -23.68 16.86 20.36
C CYS A 584 -23.95 15.75 21.39
N ALA A 585 -24.54 14.65 20.95
CA ALA A 585 -24.74 13.47 21.80
C ALA A 585 -23.43 13.02 22.44
N PRO A 586 -23.41 12.73 23.75
CA PRO A 586 -22.20 12.29 24.44
C PRO A 586 -21.87 10.82 24.11
N MET A 587 -20.57 10.49 24.11
CA MET A 587 -20.09 9.11 24.05
C MET A 587 -20.59 8.28 25.23
N ALA A 588 -20.61 6.96 25.09
CA ALA A 588 -20.95 6.05 26.19
C ALA A 588 -19.90 6.13 27.32
N ARG A 589 -18.61 6.26 26.97
CA ARG A 589 -17.51 6.31 27.92
C ARG A 589 -16.86 7.70 27.99
N ARG A 590 -16.32 8.05 29.18
CA ARG A 590 -15.43 9.20 29.33
C ARG A 590 -14.06 8.82 28.77
N ARG A 591 -13.49 9.68 27.94
CA ARG A 591 -12.23 9.39 27.24
C ARG A 591 -11.28 10.59 27.31
N GLY A 592 -10.22 10.47 28.11
CA GLY A 592 -9.05 11.33 28.03
C GLY A 592 -8.01 10.70 27.12
N GLY A 593 -7.25 11.49 26.36
CA GLY A 593 -6.28 10.97 25.39
C GLY A 593 -6.93 10.12 24.28
N VAL A 594 -8.15 10.48 23.89
CA VAL A 594 -8.90 9.83 22.83
C VAL A 594 -8.33 10.19 21.47
N ALA A 595 -8.17 9.18 20.62
CA ALA A 595 -7.86 9.38 19.21
C ALA A 595 -9.15 9.47 18.38
N VAL A 596 -9.18 10.37 17.42
CA VAL A 596 -10.39 10.62 16.62
C VAL A 596 -10.05 10.61 15.13
N GLY A 597 -10.88 9.95 14.35
CA GLY A 597 -10.76 9.90 12.89
C GLY A 597 -12.12 9.91 12.21
N VAL A 598 -12.11 10.17 10.91
CA VAL A 598 -13.33 10.23 10.08
C VAL A 598 -13.16 9.34 8.87
N VAL A 599 -14.16 8.51 8.61
CA VAL A 599 -14.27 7.72 7.38
C VAL A 599 -15.74 7.55 7.01
N ASN A 600 -16.04 7.57 5.73
CA ASN A 600 -17.38 7.34 5.14
C ASN A 600 -18.50 8.19 5.77
N GLY A 601 -18.19 9.44 6.16
CA GLY A 601 -19.19 10.35 6.76
C GLY A 601 -19.49 10.10 8.23
N PHE A 602 -18.74 9.24 8.92
CA PHE A 602 -18.84 8.95 10.34
C PHE A 602 -17.57 9.36 11.09
N LEU A 603 -17.74 9.74 12.34
CA LEU A 603 -16.63 10.07 13.25
C LEU A 603 -16.40 8.90 14.21
N TYR A 604 -15.16 8.56 14.45
CA TYR A 604 -14.76 7.44 15.31
C TYR A 604 -13.92 7.91 16.47
N ALA A 605 -14.29 7.52 17.69
CA ALA A 605 -13.53 7.73 18.92
C ALA A 605 -12.87 6.41 19.32
N VAL A 606 -11.54 6.39 19.28
CA VAL A 606 -10.73 5.18 19.45
C VAL A 606 -9.95 5.26 20.77
N GLY A 607 -10.03 4.22 21.59
CA GLY A 607 -9.24 4.10 22.80
C GLY A 607 -9.48 5.18 23.86
N GLY A 608 -8.39 5.65 24.49
CA GLY A 608 -8.43 6.59 25.59
C GLY A 608 -8.55 5.92 26.96
N HIS A 609 -8.72 6.73 28.01
CA HIS A 609 -8.85 6.25 29.39
C HIS A 609 -9.83 7.12 30.21
N ASP A 610 -10.38 6.57 31.28
CA ASP A 610 -11.13 7.32 32.30
C ASP A 610 -10.37 7.29 33.64
N ALA A 611 -9.07 7.59 33.61
CA ALA A 611 -8.24 7.63 34.79
C ALA A 611 -8.46 8.95 35.52
N PRO A 612 -8.89 8.96 36.81
CA PRO A 612 -8.86 10.16 37.62
C PRO A 612 -7.40 10.58 37.88
N ALA A 613 -7.19 11.87 38.17
CA ALA A 613 -5.85 12.38 38.46
C ALA A 613 -5.17 11.67 39.66
N SER A 614 -5.97 11.11 40.55
CA SER A 614 -5.52 10.36 41.75
C SER A 614 -5.11 8.90 41.44
N ASN A 615 -5.50 8.33 40.31
CA ASN A 615 -5.13 6.94 39.92
C ASN A 615 -4.76 6.87 38.43
N PRO A 616 -3.51 7.15 38.08
CA PRO A 616 -3.06 7.09 36.68
C PRO A 616 -2.96 5.66 36.10
N CYS A 617 -3.09 4.63 36.94
CA CYS A 617 -2.99 3.21 36.53
C CYS A 617 -4.32 2.60 36.08
N ALA A 618 -5.36 3.40 35.84
CA ALA A 618 -6.61 2.89 35.28
C ALA A 618 -6.39 2.27 33.90
N SER A 619 -7.19 1.25 33.60
CA SER A 619 -7.10 0.52 32.33
C SER A 619 -7.38 1.43 31.12
N ARG A 620 -6.66 1.16 30.03
CA ARG A 620 -6.89 1.81 28.74
C ARG A 620 -8.00 1.07 28.00
N PHE A 621 -8.71 1.81 27.17
CA PHE A 621 -9.84 1.24 26.42
C PHE A 621 -9.38 0.66 25.08
N ASP A 622 -9.90 -0.51 24.78
CA ASP A 622 -9.84 -1.16 23.47
C ASP A 622 -11.07 -0.82 22.63
N CYS A 623 -12.16 -0.38 23.26
CA CYS A 623 -13.44 -0.12 22.61
C CYS A 623 -13.39 1.13 21.72
N VAL A 624 -14.11 1.02 20.61
CA VAL A 624 -14.28 2.07 19.59
C VAL A 624 -15.74 2.43 19.46
N GLU A 625 -16.03 3.73 19.45
CA GLU A 625 -17.39 4.25 19.24
C GLU A 625 -17.46 5.04 17.95
N ARG A 626 -18.51 4.84 17.17
CA ARG A 626 -18.80 5.53 15.91
C ARG A 626 -19.97 6.49 16.09
N TYR A 627 -19.79 7.74 15.71
CA TYR A 627 -20.81 8.79 15.72
C TYR A 627 -21.40 8.99 14.33
N ASP A 628 -22.72 9.00 14.27
CA ASP A 628 -23.50 9.35 13.10
C ASP A 628 -24.05 10.79 13.24
N PRO A 629 -23.58 11.76 12.45
CA PRO A 629 -24.05 13.14 12.52
C PRO A 629 -25.48 13.32 12.05
N ALA A 630 -26.04 12.40 11.27
CA ALA A 630 -27.41 12.50 10.79
C ALA A 630 -28.45 12.15 11.87
N THR A 631 -28.09 11.20 12.74
CA THR A 631 -28.96 10.74 13.85
C THR A 631 -28.56 11.29 15.20
N ASP A 632 -27.41 11.99 15.29
CA ASP A 632 -26.78 12.46 16.55
C ASP A 632 -26.64 11.31 17.56
N THR A 633 -26.12 10.17 17.15
CA THR A 633 -26.00 8.97 18.01
C THR A 633 -24.61 8.33 17.93
N TRP A 634 -24.20 7.72 19.07
CA TRP A 634 -22.99 6.91 19.16
C TRP A 634 -23.33 5.43 19.18
N THR A 635 -22.61 4.62 18.40
CA THR A 635 -22.73 3.15 18.37
C THR A 635 -21.35 2.53 18.58
N GLN A 636 -21.29 1.43 19.33
CA GLN A 636 -20.05 0.67 19.48
C GLN A 636 -19.79 -0.14 18.22
N VAL A 637 -18.53 -0.16 17.78
CA VAL A 637 -18.03 -0.97 16.67
C VAL A 637 -16.93 -1.90 17.16
N ALA A 638 -16.28 -2.66 16.24
CA ALA A 638 -15.23 -3.61 16.59
C ALA A 638 -14.14 -2.97 17.45
N CYS A 639 -13.73 -3.67 18.49
CA CYS A 639 -12.67 -3.23 19.41
C CYS A 639 -11.29 -3.50 18.85
N LEU A 640 -10.30 -2.72 19.30
CA LEU A 640 -8.89 -3.01 19.08
C LEU A 640 -8.47 -4.30 19.81
N SER A 641 -7.39 -4.91 19.38
CA SER A 641 -6.80 -6.09 20.06
C SER A 641 -6.16 -5.75 21.40
N VAL A 642 -5.76 -4.49 21.59
CA VAL A 642 -5.09 -3.98 22.80
C VAL A 642 -5.68 -2.62 23.15
N GLY A 643 -6.01 -2.42 24.42
CA GLY A 643 -6.45 -1.11 24.94
C GLY A 643 -5.30 -0.10 24.89
N CYS A 644 -5.55 1.09 24.36
CA CYS A 644 -4.54 2.13 24.22
C CYS A 644 -5.10 3.53 24.50
N ASP A 645 -4.27 4.41 25.00
CA ASP A 645 -4.52 5.86 25.01
C ASP A 645 -3.45 6.61 24.22
N SER A 646 -3.74 7.83 23.84
CA SER A 646 -2.81 8.71 23.12
C SER A 646 -2.21 8.05 21.85
N ALA A 647 -2.99 7.18 21.20
CA ALA A 647 -2.70 6.71 19.86
C ALA A 647 -2.94 7.84 18.85
N GLY A 648 -2.30 7.75 17.69
CA GLY A 648 -2.63 8.59 16.53
C GLY A 648 -3.65 7.90 15.65
N VAL A 649 -4.63 8.64 15.11
CA VAL A 649 -5.59 8.10 14.15
C VAL A 649 -5.65 8.98 12.93
N SER A 650 -5.58 8.37 11.74
CA SER A 650 -5.73 9.07 10.46
C SER A 650 -6.37 8.17 9.41
N LEU A 651 -7.03 8.78 8.43
CA LEU A 651 -7.56 8.09 7.27
C LEU A 651 -6.46 7.94 6.21
N LEU A 652 -6.21 6.69 5.78
CA LEU A 652 -5.37 6.42 4.63
C LEU A 652 -6.12 5.49 3.67
N GLY A 653 -6.38 5.98 2.47
CA GLY A 653 -7.25 5.29 1.53
C GLY A 653 -8.70 5.26 2.00
N ASP A 654 -9.24 4.07 2.17
CA ASP A 654 -10.60 3.80 2.64
C ASP A 654 -10.66 3.29 4.09
N ARG A 655 -9.51 3.24 4.80
CA ARG A 655 -9.37 2.66 6.14
C ARG A 655 -8.87 3.67 7.16
N LEU A 656 -9.32 3.52 8.40
CA LEU A 656 -8.77 4.27 9.54
C LEU A 656 -7.57 3.53 10.13
N PHE A 657 -6.46 4.21 10.21
CA PHE A 657 -5.24 3.69 10.82
C PHE A 657 -5.13 4.18 12.26
N CYS A 658 -5.00 3.25 13.21
CA CYS A 658 -4.68 3.50 14.60
C CYS A 658 -3.21 3.13 14.84
N VAL A 659 -2.40 4.09 15.25
CA VAL A 659 -0.94 3.99 15.26
C VAL A 659 -0.38 4.25 16.64
N GLY A 660 0.35 3.28 17.19
CA GLY A 660 1.01 3.40 18.48
C GLY A 660 0.04 3.54 19.65
N GLY A 661 0.40 4.35 20.64
CA GLY A 661 -0.33 4.58 21.86
C GLY A 661 0.37 4.00 23.09
N TYR A 662 -0.30 4.07 24.24
CA TYR A 662 0.18 3.56 25.53
C TYR A 662 -0.88 2.64 26.15
N ASP A 663 -0.49 1.41 26.49
CA ASP A 663 -1.41 0.40 27.07
C ASP A 663 -1.55 0.46 28.59
N GLY A 664 -0.79 1.32 29.25
CA GLY A 664 -0.69 1.43 30.68
C GLY A 664 0.64 0.88 31.23
N GLN A 665 1.41 0.17 30.41
CA GLN A 665 2.70 -0.41 30.76
C GLN A 665 3.80 -0.04 29.76
N THR A 666 3.51 -0.14 28.47
CA THR A 666 4.48 0.06 27.37
C THR A 666 3.96 1.04 26.32
N TYR A 667 4.89 1.68 25.63
CA TYR A 667 4.59 2.42 24.40
C TYR A 667 4.50 1.45 23.23
N LEU A 668 3.35 1.45 22.57
CA LEU A 668 3.03 0.50 21.51
C LEU A 668 3.71 0.89 20.19
N ASN A 669 4.20 -0.10 19.47
CA ASN A 669 4.60 0.03 18.05
C ASN A 669 3.54 -0.54 17.11
N LEU A 670 2.41 -0.98 17.63
CA LEU A 670 1.33 -1.59 16.86
C LEU A 670 0.67 -0.57 15.94
N VAL A 671 0.32 -1.05 14.76
CA VAL A 671 -0.44 -0.31 13.75
C VAL A 671 -1.59 -1.19 13.29
N HIS A 672 -2.81 -0.67 13.41
CA HIS A 672 -4.02 -1.37 13.00
C HIS A 672 -4.79 -0.53 11.99
N ALA A 673 -5.29 -1.17 10.94
CA ALA A 673 -6.17 -0.56 9.95
C ALA A 673 -7.59 -1.10 10.13
N TYR A 674 -8.56 -0.21 10.31
CA TYR A 674 -9.98 -0.53 10.42
C TYR A 674 -10.67 -0.41 9.08
N ASP A 675 -11.33 -1.48 8.68
CA ASP A 675 -12.20 -1.49 7.50
C ASP A 675 -13.66 -1.25 7.94
N PRO A 676 -14.26 -0.11 7.57
CA PRO A 676 -15.64 0.20 7.99
C PRO A 676 -16.70 -0.67 7.29
N GLN A 677 -16.37 -1.39 6.22
CA GLN A 677 -17.30 -2.28 5.49
C GLN A 677 -17.40 -3.63 6.18
N THR A 678 -16.27 -4.23 6.57
CA THR A 678 -16.26 -5.52 7.27
C THR A 678 -16.39 -5.36 8.78
N ASN A 679 -16.21 -4.15 9.31
CA ASN A 679 -16.14 -3.84 10.75
C ASN A 679 -15.04 -4.64 11.45
N GLU A 680 -13.85 -4.71 10.84
CA GLU A 680 -12.70 -5.48 11.34
C GLU A 680 -11.44 -4.64 11.40
N TRP A 681 -10.55 -4.99 12.35
CA TRP A 681 -9.22 -4.42 12.48
C TRP A 681 -8.18 -5.40 11.95
N THR A 682 -7.34 -4.96 11.03
CA THR A 682 -6.21 -5.72 10.48
C THR A 682 -4.89 -5.14 10.98
N GLN A 683 -3.97 -5.99 11.42
CA GLN A 683 -2.64 -5.54 11.83
C GLN A 683 -1.79 -5.26 10.58
N MET A 684 -1.13 -4.11 10.59
CA MET A 684 -0.22 -3.64 9.55
C MET A 684 1.23 -3.69 10.04
N ALA A 685 2.20 -3.34 9.19
CA ALA A 685 3.60 -3.27 9.59
C ALA A 685 3.77 -2.35 10.81
N PRO A 686 4.46 -2.82 11.86
CA PRO A 686 4.65 -2.03 13.08
C PRO A 686 5.59 -0.84 12.85
N LEU A 687 5.45 0.20 13.68
CA LEU A 687 6.41 1.30 13.76
C LEU A 687 7.82 0.79 14.07
N ILE A 688 8.82 1.53 13.63
CA ILE A 688 10.23 1.24 13.95
C ILE A 688 10.44 1.30 15.48
N ASN A 689 9.82 2.29 16.15
CA ASN A 689 9.88 2.43 17.61
C ASN A 689 8.48 2.63 18.20
N GLY A 690 8.19 1.96 19.31
CA GLY A 690 6.95 2.17 20.08
C GLY A 690 6.84 3.59 20.59
N ARG A 691 5.68 4.23 20.40
CA ARG A 691 5.46 5.62 20.80
C ARG A 691 4.01 5.94 21.14
N ALA A 692 3.81 6.88 22.06
CA ALA A 692 2.50 7.43 22.42
C ALA A 692 2.48 8.94 22.32
N GLY A 693 1.30 9.52 22.05
CA GLY A 693 1.14 10.96 21.85
C GLY A 693 1.87 11.48 20.61
N ALA A 694 2.15 10.60 19.66
CA ALA A 694 2.56 10.98 18.31
C ALA A 694 1.35 11.49 17.53
N CYS A 695 1.57 12.47 16.69
CA CYS A 695 0.53 12.93 15.76
C CYS A 695 0.66 12.15 14.43
N VAL A 696 -0.47 11.72 13.89
CA VAL A 696 -0.56 10.96 12.65
C VAL A 696 -1.37 11.75 11.65
N VAL A 697 -0.77 12.01 10.49
CA VAL A 697 -1.39 12.77 9.40
C VAL A 697 -1.06 12.16 8.05
N VAL A 698 -1.88 12.41 7.06
CA VAL A 698 -1.67 11.96 5.68
C VAL A 698 -1.45 13.15 4.78
N VAL A 699 -0.36 13.12 4.03
CA VAL A 699 -0.05 14.08 2.98
C VAL A 699 -0.37 13.44 1.64
N LYS A 700 -1.30 14.02 0.90
CA LYS A 700 -1.57 13.63 -0.48
C LYS A 700 -0.42 14.11 -1.35
N LYS A 701 -0.03 13.32 -2.34
CA LYS A 701 0.91 13.76 -3.38
C LYS A 701 0.16 14.74 -4.28
N GLU A 702 0.61 15.98 -4.34
CA GLU A 702 0.16 16.92 -5.35
C GLU A 702 0.87 16.60 -6.68
N HIS A 703 0.13 16.55 -7.77
CA HIS A 703 0.61 16.18 -9.11
C HIS A 703 0.58 17.37 -10.06
#